data_0bf971b5ccf7d892e47d0797d705f183
#
_entry.id   0bf971b5ccf7d892e47d0797d705f183
#
_cell.length_a   1.000
_cell.length_b   1.000
_cell.length_c   1.000
_cell.angle_alpha   90.00
_cell.angle_beta   90.00
_cell.angle_gamma   90.00
#
_symmetry.space_group_name_H-M   'P 1'
#
loop_
_entity.id
_entity.type
_entity.pdbx_description
1 polymer ?
#
loop_
_entity_poly.entity_id
_entity_poly.type
_entity_poly.pdbx_seq_one_letter_code
_entity_poly.pdbx_strand_id
1 'polypeptide(L)'
;MLLFIHVVIKVPPTATSYDSVRNLFASLFCERIMRTKPILILLAIGLLVALNISPFVMAEETEDEAQQSMTRIMMMPPEAEVTGMHVNANGNFFVNAMHPDEDNYKATVGVINGIDWNNLPEVVPELESSSKAEEIWHGIRTSYGDYQVILQSGDVLTQGGVAGGIYSVDDSEQILVSQKPDYNAFVPVNNEGTHGYLYTAWEDRPAGLSQLEIEWDPSSSEWNVLSSKMLNLSSIDGGWVLCFGSISPWGSPLFSEELYFDNTQYWNDDSFRYHSDQAKLEHYLGHYPNPYDYGYIIEIENASTSEPDFLRHLTMGRYSHENALVMPDERTVYLTDDGYETVLFKFVAETSGDLSAGTLYASKVAQDATRDSSITGFDVEWIEMASSSNSEIRTWIEEYDGITTEDFISGQNSYITDEEINDWAEGRLNKDLNGDGTIGYALDDRVAFLESRKAAAAIDATDEWSKMEGVAFNENAPEHLYLAMSRIESAMTDGLDDIDVTLNSCGIVYQMTMGEEWDVDRIDPVIIGGPYTSSAQYECDVNNMAGPDNLLVLDDGRVLVGEDTNKHESNMVWLWEDLSEPPTPRGTVSIDYVELINTPVDKNSTWDYSYRTQVNQLETGSSYTAIIIIKEFGFEDWKGVWWWNNIEDEGQQYDRTFSLPVGCYSINTSLYESQDLSSDVKNATILSDATSDFIVGDGTCTDGVYSEKVEETNGTDVDDTKENQDDSIPGFGILLSLLAVLGASLIRIRQ
;
A
#
# COMPACT_ATOMS: atom_id res chain seq x y z
N MET A 1 -66.42 -8.34 15.92
CA MET A 1 -65.70 -8.82 17.13
C MET A 1 -64.77 -9.93 16.67
N LEU A 2 -63.61 -9.53 16.21
CA LEU A 2 -62.56 -10.44 15.74
C LEU A 2 -61.65 -10.86 16.93
N LEU A 3 -61.68 -12.16 17.22
CA LEU A 3 -60.85 -12.75 18.25
C LEU A 3 -59.51 -13.09 17.62
N PHE A 4 -58.45 -12.34 17.95
CA PHE A 4 -57.06 -12.71 17.61
C PHE A 4 -56.57 -13.80 18.55
N ILE A 5 -56.35 -15.01 18.03
CA ILE A 5 -55.68 -16.08 18.76
C ILE A 5 -54.22 -15.97 18.45
N HIS A 6 -53.41 -15.50 19.42
CA HIS A 6 -51.93 -15.59 19.34
C HIS A 6 -51.49 -17.02 19.70
N VAL A 7 -50.99 -17.76 18.74
CA VAL A 7 -50.29 -19.04 18.97
C VAL A 7 -48.81 -18.78 18.98
N VAL A 8 -48.21 -18.78 20.15
CA VAL A 8 -46.76 -18.74 20.31
C VAL A 8 -46.24 -20.17 20.19
N ILE A 9 -45.58 -20.51 19.09
CA ILE A 9 -44.90 -21.79 18.90
C ILE A 9 -43.45 -21.59 19.30
N LYS A 10 -43.01 -22.20 20.42
CA LYS A 10 -41.59 -22.32 20.75
C LYS A 10 -41.01 -23.47 19.93
N VAL A 11 -40.10 -23.16 18.99
CA VAL A 11 -39.33 -24.14 18.24
C VAL A 11 -38.12 -24.53 19.10
N PRO A 12 -37.82 -25.82 19.26
CA PRO A 12 -36.61 -26.25 19.97
C PRO A 12 -35.38 -25.97 19.09
N PRO A 13 -34.21 -25.68 19.67
CA PRO A 13 -32.99 -25.24 18.94
C PRO A 13 -32.25 -26.33 18.13
N THR A 14 -32.89 -27.44 17.77
CA THR A 14 -32.24 -28.57 17.08
C THR A 14 -32.90 -28.96 15.75
N ALA A 15 -33.71 -28.11 15.14
CA ALA A 15 -34.35 -28.44 13.85
C ALA A 15 -33.59 -27.73 12.71
N THR A 16 -32.64 -28.47 12.07
CA THR A 16 -31.73 -27.97 11.06
C THR A 16 -32.14 -28.25 9.60
N SER A 17 -33.40 -28.65 9.31
CA SER A 17 -33.85 -28.78 7.93
C SER A 17 -35.38 -28.56 7.74
N TYR A 18 -35.74 -28.06 6.57
CA TYR A 18 -37.11 -27.80 6.12
C TYR A 18 -38.01 -29.03 6.21
N ASP A 19 -37.53 -30.22 6.00
CA ASP A 19 -38.26 -31.49 6.08
C ASP A 19 -38.63 -31.86 7.52
N SER A 20 -37.89 -31.43 8.52
CA SER A 20 -38.21 -31.65 9.95
C SER A 20 -39.42 -30.81 10.38
N VAL A 21 -39.55 -29.61 9.87
CA VAL A 21 -40.68 -28.70 10.14
C VAL A 21 -41.95 -29.19 9.42
N ARG A 22 -41.82 -29.67 8.20
CA ARG A 22 -42.97 -30.22 7.41
C ARG A 22 -43.54 -31.49 8.04
N ASN A 23 -42.72 -32.38 8.56
CA ASN A 23 -43.16 -33.61 9.21
C ASN A 23 -43.81 -33.32 10.60
N LEU A 24 -43.35 -32.30 11.31
CA LEU A 24 -43.95 -31.87 12.58
C LEU A 24 -45.35 -31.27 12.36
N PHE A 25 -45.52 -30.48 11.28
CA PHE A 25 -46.84 -29.95 10.91
C PHE A 25 -47.82 -31.04 10.47
N ALA A 26 -47.37 -32.02 9.70
CA ALA A 26 -48.21 -33.16 9.26
C ALA A 26 -48.68 -34.01 10.43
N SER A 27 -47.81 -34.26 11.43
CA SER A 27 -48.15 -35.05 12.62
C SER A 27 -49.14 -34.33 13.56
N LEU A 28 -49.00 -33.03 13.75
CA LEU A 28 -49.88 -32.23 14.63
C LEU A 28 -51.29 -31.99 14.01
N PHE A 29 -51.41 -32.00 12.69
CA PHE A 29 -52.67 -31.83 11.98
C PHE A 29 -53.52 -33.12 11.93
N CYS A 30 -52.91 -34.30 11.89
CA CYS A 30 -53.60 -35.57 11.75
C CYS A 30 -54.32 -36.03 13.04
N GLU A 31 -53.82 -35.65 14.24
CA GLU A 31 -54.42 -36.14 15.51
C GLU A 31 -55.60 -35.29 16.06
N ARG A 32 -55.82 -34.06 15.57
CA ARG A 32 -56.85 -33.16 16.15
C ARG A 32 -58.05 -32.80 15.27
N ILE A 33 -58.06 -33.12 13.98
CA ILE A 33 -59.13 -32.65 13.02
C ILE A 33 -60.21 -33.70 12.74
N MET A 34 -60.05 -34.93 13.17
CA MET A 34 -61.09 -35.94 12.93
C MET A 34 -62.39 -35.85 13.79
N ARG A 35 -62.64 -34.73 14.48
CA ARG A 35 -63.83 -34.57 15.34
C ARG A 35 -64.68 -33.33 15.11
N THR A 36 -64.51 -32.52 14.07
CA THR A 36 -65.42 -31.35 13.85
C THR A 36 -65.67 -31.08 12.37
N LYS A 37 -66.99 -31.20 12.04
CA LYS A 37 -67.82 -30.73 10.91
C LYS A 37 -67.18 -30.46 9.51
N PRO A 38 -67.84 -30.90 8.43
CA PRO A 38 -67.37 -30.92 7.03
C PRO A 38 -67.09 -29.54 6.40
N ILE A 39 -67.55 -28.44 6.98
CA ILE A 39 -67.25 -27.08 6.44
C ILE A 39 -65.84 -26.59 6.69
N LEU A 40 -65.14 -27.03 7.75
CA LEU A 40 -63.77 -26.70 8.05
C LEU A 40 -62.74 -27.45 7.17
N ILE A 41 -63.15 -28.64 6.69
CA ILE A 41 -62.32 -29.43 5.77
C ILE A 41 -62.29 -28.81 4.37
N LEU A 42 -63.38 -28.23 3.88
CA LEU A 42 -63.42 -27.51 2.60
C LEU A 42 -62.63 -26.18 2.61
N LEU A 43 -62.59 -25.50 3.74
CA LEU A 43 -61.76 -24.29 3.91
C LEU A 43 -60.27 -24.62 4.02
N ALA A 44 -59.92 -25.73 4.67
CA ALA A 44 -58.53 -26.20 4.75
C ALA A 44 -58.00 -26.72 3.40
N ILE A 45 -58.83 -27.38 2.62
CA ILE A 45 -58.50 -27.83 1.26
C ILE A 45 -58.42 -26.64 0.29
N GLY A 46 -59.30 -25.66 0.42
CA GLY A 46 -59.25 -24.41 -0.36
C GLY A 46 -57.97 -23.58 -0.08
N LEU A 47 -57.49 -23.56 1.17
CA LEU A 47 -56.25 -22.90 1.55
C LEU A 47 -54.99 -23.66 1.06
N LEU A 48 -55.07 -25.00 1.08
CA LEU A 48 -53.97 -25.86 0.54
C LEU A 48 -53.91 -25.82 -1.00
N VAL A 49 -55.02 -25.62 -1.71
CA VAL A 49 -55.04 -25.45 -3.17
C VAL A 49 -54.60 -24.02 -3.56
N ALA A 50 -54.95 -23.02 -2.76
CA ALA A 50 -54.47 -21.64 -2.98
C ALA A 50 -52.98 -21.47 -2.74
N LEU A 51 -52.37 -22.33 -1.91
CA LEU A 51 -50.90 -22.36 -1.68
C LEU A 51 -50.13 -23.13 -2.77
N ASN A 52 -50.83 -23.80 -3.69
CA ASN A 52 -50.21 -24.55 -4.78
C ASN A 52 -50.40 -23.95 -6.20
N ILE A 53 -51.05 -22.75 -6.30
CA ILE A 53 -51.28 -22.08 -7.58
C ILE A 53 -50.76 -20.61 -7.53
N SER A 54 -49.56 -20.44 -7.10
CA SER A 54 -48.73 -19.35 -7.54
C SER A 54 -47.28 -19.91 -7.54
N PRO A 55 -46.60 -19.92 -8.66
CA PRO A 55 -45.20 -19.76 -8.57
C PRO A 55 -45.04 -18.33 -8.02
N PHE A 56 -44.81 -18.19 -6.73
CA PHE A 56 -43.99 -17.11 -6.26
C PHE A 56 -42.66 -17.35 -6.97
N VAL A 57 -42.53 -16.72 -8.11
CA VAL A 57 -41.22 -16.23 -8.51
C VAL A 57 -40.89 -15.22 -7.38
N MET A 58 -40.25 -15.71 -6.33
CA MET A 58 -39.29 -14.90 -5.67
C MET A 58 -38.39 -14.52 -6.83
N ALA A 59 -38.42 -13.29 -7.30
CA ALA A 59 -37.21 -12.67 -7.73
C ALA A 59 -36.31 -12.91 -6.51
N GLU A 60 -35.34 -13.80 -6.60
CA GLU A 60 -34.05 -13.56 -6.05
C GLU A 60 -33.76 -12.15 -6.58
N GLU A 61 -33.91 -11.11 -5.77
CA GLU A 61 -32.91 -10.08 -5.77
C GLU A 61 -31.67 -10.88 -5.48
N THR A 62 -30.96 -11.28 -6.52
CA THR A 62 -29.53 -11.34 -6.49
C THR A 62 -29.18 -9.89 -6.16
N GLU A 63 -28.98 -9.57 -4.88
CA GLU A 63 -27.91 -8.69 -4.54
C GLU A 63 -26.79 -9.29 -5.40
N ASP A 64 -26.31 -8.55 -6.39
CA ASP A 64 -25.02 -8.77 -6.98
C ASP A 64 -24.07 -8.68 -5.78
N GLU A 65 -23.83 -9.80 -5.10
CA GLU A 65 -22.62 -9.97 -4.33
C GLU A 65 -21.54 -9.68 -5.37
N ALA A 66 -20.82 -8.60 -5.18
CA ALA A 66 -19.70 -8.24 -6.01
C ALA A 66 -18.87 -9.52 -6.16
N GLN A 67 -18.83 -10.05 -7.37
CA GLN A 67 -18.22 -11.36 -7.60
C GLN A 67 -16.73 -11.12 -7.59
N GLN A 68 -16.10 -11.29 -6.43
CA GLN A 68 -14.66 -11.24 -6.27
C GLN A 68 -14.06 -12.52 -6.82
N SER A 69 -12.98 -12.41 -7.55
CA SER A 69 -12.20 -13.54 -8.00
C SER A 69 -10.93 -13.65 -7.19
N MET A 70 -10.76 -14.79 -6.50
CA MET A 70 -9.52 -15.17 -5.82
C MET A 70 -8.92 -16.35 -6.55
N THR A 71 -7.71 -16.21 -7.07
CA THR A 71 -6.98 -17.30 -7.77
C THR A 71 -5.73 -17.64 -6.98
N ARG A 72 -5.61 -18.89 -6.52
CA ARG A 72 -4.39 -19.39 -5.88
C ARG A 72 -3.30 -19.59 -6.93
N ILE A 73 -2.20 -18.84 -6.83
CA ILE A 73 -1.14 -18.86 -7.84
C ILE A 73 0.16 -19.51 -7.35
N MET A 74 0.36 -19.57 -6.03
CA MET A 74 1.57 -20.13 -5.44
C MET A 74 1.25 -20.80 -4.11
N MET A 75 2.03 -21.84 -3.77
CA MET A 75 2.01 -22.50 -2.46
C MET A 75 3.43 -22.71 -1.97
N MET A 76 3.66 -22.34 -0.72
CA MET A 76 4.91 -22.53 0.00
C MET A 76 5.04 -23.95 0.56
N PRO A 77 6.25 -24.42 0.90
CA PRO A 77 6.43 -25.57 1.78
C PRO A 77 5.73 -25.32 3.13
N PRO A 78 5.30 -26.38 3.84
CA PRO A 78 4.69 -26.24 5.16
C PRO A 78 5.56 -25.41 6.13
N GLU A 79 4.91 -24.64 7.00
CA GLU A 79 5.51 -23.72 7.97
C GLU A 79 6.24 -22.52 7.34
N ALA A 80 6.38 -22.48 6.01
CA ALA A 80 6.97 -21.30 5.36
C ALA A 80 5.93 -20.19 5.20
N GLU A 81 6.32 -19.00 5.62
CA GLU A 81 5.62 -17.75 5.37
C GLU A 81 5.95 -17.24 3.97
N VAL A 82 5.02 -16.50 3.35
CA VAL A 82 5.20 -15.79 2.08
C VAL A 82 5.72 -14.40 2.37
N THR A 83 6.97 -14.12 2.04
CA THR A 83 7.59 -12.81 2.27
C THR A 83 8.30 -12.29 1.03
N GLY A 84 8.79 -11.05 1.09
CA GLY A 84 9.67 -10.46 0.08
C GLY A 84 9.04 -10.26 -1.28
N MET A 85 7.73 -10.06 -1.34
CA MET A 85 6.99 -9.86 -2.59
C MET A 85 7.39 -8.55 -3.26
N HIS A 86 8.01 -8.64 -4.44
CA HIS A 86 8.43 -7.50 -5.23
C HIS A 86 8.41 -7.83 -6.73
N VAL A 87 7.71 -7.04 -7.53
CA VAL A 87 7.74 -7.13 -9.01
C VAL A 87 8.62 -6.01 -9.55
N ASN A 88 9.66 -6.37 -10.29
CA ASN A 88 10.52 -5.36 -10.92
C ASN A 88 9.91 -4.83 -12.23
N ALA A 89 10.50 -3.77 -12.78
CA ALA A 89 10.04 -3.13 -14.02
C ALA A 89 9.98 -4.07 -15.25
N ASN A 90 10.61 -5.23 -15.20
CA ASN A 90 10.55 -6.26 -16.26
C ASN A 90 9.55 -7.37 -15.96
N GLY A 91 8.71 -7.19 -14.95
CA GLY A 91 7.69 -8.13 -14.56
C GLY A 91 8.21 -9.41 -13.89
N ASN A 92 9.46 -9.45 -13.39
CA ASN A 92 9.93 -10.59 -12.61
C ASN A 92 9.47 -10.46 -11.16
N PHE A 93 8.82 -11.49 -10.63
CA PHE A 93 8.26 -11.51 -9.29
C PHE A 93 9.21 -12.19 -8.30
N PHE A 94 9.90 -11.40 -7.47
CA PHE A 94 10.71 -11.88 -6.35
C PHE A 94 9.79 -12.22 -5.19
N VAL A 95 10.03 -13.38 -4.55
CA VAL A 95 9.25 -13.84 -3.41
C VAL A 95 10.05 -14.89 -2.63
N ASN A 96 9.97 -14.84 -1.30
CA ASN A 96 10.73 -15.69 -0.39
C ASN A 96 9.86 -16.74 0.27
N ALA A 97 10.49 -17.84 0.70
CA ALA A 97 9.95 -18.78 1.68
C ALA A 97 10.71 -18.58 2.99
N MET A 98 10.09 -17.91 3.95
CA MET A 98 10.65 -17.62 5.25
C MET A 98 10.38 -18.77 6.22
N HIS A 99 11.34 -19.12 7.06
CA HIS A 99 11.31 -20.15 8.14
C HIS A 99 10.51 -21.44 7.86
N PRO A 100 10.71 -22.11 6.69
CA PRO A 100 10.07 -23.40 6.44
C PRO A 100 10.51 -24.45 7.45
N ASP A 101 9.81 -25.59 7.48
CA ASP A 101 10.30 -26.77 8.21
C ASP A 101 11.71 -27.16 7.71
N GLU A 102 12.74 -26.83 8.49
CA GLU A 102 14.16 -26.99 8.13
C GLU A 102 14.57 -28.45 7.84
N ASP A 103 13.82 -29.45 8.33
CA ASP A 103 14.08 -30.85 8.04
C ASP A 103 13.75 -31.19 6.57
N ASN A 104 12.90 -30.39 5.92
CA ASN A 104 12.38 -30.65 4.57
C ASN A 104 12.82 -29.56 3.54
N TYR A 105 12.87 -28.31 3.92
CA TYR A 105 13.22 -27.21 3.03
C TYR A 105 14.03 -26.15 3.77
N LYS A 106 14.81 -25.36 3.06
CA LYS A 106 15.55 -24.22 3.64
C LYS A 106 14.86 -22.92 3.33
N ALA A 107 15.01 -21.97 4.22
CA ALA A 107 14.63 -20.58 3.92
C ALA A 107 15.29 -20.10 2.63
N THR A 108 14.50 -19.53 1.75
CA THR A 108 14.87 -19.32 0.35
C THR A 108 14.48 -17.93 -0.12
N VAL A 109 15.42 -17.25 -0.77
CA VAL A 109 15.19 -16.06 -1.58
C VAL A 109 15.09 -16.51 -3.03
N GLY A 110 14.03 -16.11 -3.73
CA GLY A 110 13.85 -16.55 -5.11
C GLY A 110 13.01 -15.61 -5.96
N VAL A 111 12.77 -16.03 -7.20
CA VAL A 111 12.04 -15.25 -8.20
C VAL A 111 11.24 -16.18 -9.11
N ILE A 112 10.06 -15.76 -9.52
CA ILE A 112 9.28 -16.46 -10.56
C ILE A 112 9.64 -15.85 -11.90
N ASN A 113 10.19 -16.67 -12.78
CA ASN A 113 10.61 -16.29 -14.13
C ASN A 113 9.62 -16.77 -15.19
N GLY A 114 9.76 -16.25 -16.41
CA GLY A 114 9.01 -16.68 -17.58
C GLY A 114 7.65 -16.03 -17.78
N ILE A 115 7.34 -15.05 -16.95
CA ILE A 115 6.11 -14.27 -16.98
C ILE A 115 6.44 -12.81 -16.79
N ASP A 116 5.69 -11.96 -17.46
CA ASP A 116 5.60 -10.55 -17.19
C ASP A 116 4.42 -10.30 -16.25
N TRP A 117 4.70 -10.10 -14.97
CA TRP A 117 3.69 -9.86 -13.94
C TRP A 117 3.04 -8.48 -14.06
N ASN A 118 3.66 -7.53 -14.75
CA ASN A 118 3.06 -6.25 -15.09
C ASN A 118 2.04 -6.37 -16.25
N ASN A 119 2.04 -7.52 -16.96
CA ASN A 119 1.18 -7.75 -18.11
C ASN A 119 0.60 -9.19 -18.09
N LEU A 120 -0.17 -9.51 -17.07
CA LEU A 120 -0.80 -10.82 -16.91
C LEU A 120 -1.99 -10.99 -17.87
N PRO A 121 -2.28 -12.23 -18.33
CA PRO A 121 -3.50 -12.52 -19.07
C PRO A 121 -4.75 -12.30 -18.20
N GLU A 122 -5.90 -12.11 -18.86
CA GLU A 122 -7.21 -11.97 -18.20
C GLU A 122 -7.51 -13.18 -17.28
N VAL A 123 -7.11 -14.38 -17.67
CA VAL A 123 -7.31 -15.59 -16.86
C VAL A 123 -5.95 -16.19 -16.52
N VAL A 124 -5.58 -16.13 -15.25
CA VAL A 124 -4.40 -16.79 -14.68
C VAL A 124 -4.80 -18.20 -14.20
N PRO A 125 -4.03 -19.25 -14.51
CA PRO A 125 -4.35 -20.60 -14.05
C PRO A 125 -4.33 -20.72 -12.53
N GLU A 126 -5.35 -21.36 -11.94
CA GLU A 126 -5.37 -21.67 -10.52
C GLU A 126 -4.49 -22.90 -10.20
N LEU A 127 -3.74 -22.81 -9.11
CA LEU A 127 -3.00 -23.94 -8.54
C LEU A 127 -3.94 -24.78 -7.69
N GLU A 128 -4.00 -26.11 -7.96
CA GLU A 128 -4.81 -27.02 -7.16
C GLU A 128 -4.31 -27.10 -5.71
N SER A 129 -5.23 -26.98 -4.74
CA SER A 129 -4.95 -27.12 -3.31
C SER A 129 -4.58 -28.55 -2.90
N SER A 130 -4.94 -29.55 -3.71
CA SER A 130 -4.65 -30.95 -3.40
C SER A 130 -3.17 -31.24 -3.54
N SER A 131 -2.53 -31.43 -2.44
CA SER A 131 -1.14 -31.75 -2.30
C SER A 131 -0.92 -33.26 -2.29
N LYS A 132 -0.07 -33.73 -3.16
CA LYS A 132 0.63 -35.00 -2.90
C LYS A 132 1.74 -34.65 -1.92
N ALA A 133 1.64 -35.12 -0.70
CA ALA A 133 2.48 -34.75 0.44
C ALA A 133 3.99 -34.62 0.18
N GLU A 134 4.57 -35.43 -0.72
CA GLU A 134 6.01 -35.35 -1.03
C GLU A 134 6.43 -34.14 -1.88
N GLU A 135 5.56 -33.61 -2.73
CA GLU A 135 5.90 -32.48 -3.61
C GLU A 135 5.80 -31.14 -2.88
N ILE A 136 4.94 -31.03 -1.87
CA ILE A 136 4.74 -29.82 -1.07
C ILE A 136 5.92 -29.58 -0.13
N TRP A 137 6.40 -30.61 0.53
CA TRP A 137 7.40 -30.49 1.57
C TRP A 137 8.79 -30.04 1.08
N HIS A 138 9.06 -30.19 -0.23
CA HIS A 138 10.40 -30.04 -0.77
C HIS A 138 10.53 -28.96 -1.84
N GLY A 139 9.57 -28.07 -1.98
CA GLY A 139 9.63 -27.03 -2.99
C GLY A 139 8.46 -26.08 -3.00
N ILE A 140 8.68 -24.94 -3.64
CA ILE A 140 7.68 -23.92 -3.90
C ILE A 140 6.97 -24.31 -5.20
N ARG A 141 5.63 -24.21 -5.20
CA ARG A 141 4.78 -24.56 -6.34
C ARG A 141 4.13 -23.30 -6.89
N THR A 142 4.16 -23.14 -8.20
CA THR A 142 3.53 -22.04 -8.92
C THR A 142 2.56 -22.57 -9.97
N SER A 143 1.44 -21.88 -10.20
CA SER A 143 0.52 -22.18 -11.30
C SER A 143 0.98 -21.58 -12.62
N TYR A 144 1.86 -20.58 -12.57
CA TYR A 144 2.28 -19.75 -13.67
C TYR A 144 3.74 -19.35 -13.48
N GLY A 145 4.60 -19.58 -14.49
CA GLY A 145 6.04 -19.41 -14.42
C GLY A 145 6.80 -20.47 -13.66
N ASP A 146 8.11 -20.31 -13.64
CA ASP A 146 9.03 -21.23 -12.99
C ASP A 146 9.75 -20.53 -11.83
N TYR A 147 9.71 -21.11 -10.62
CA TYR A 147 10.41 -20.55 -9.46
C TYR A 147 11.91 -20.88 -9.53
N GLN A 148 12.73 -19.86 -9.57
CA GLN A 148 14.19 -19.94 -9.48
C GLN A 148 14.65 -19.62 -8.06
N VAL A 149 15.40 -20.52 -7.44
CA VAL A 149 16.13 -20.25 -6.19
C VAL A 149 17.34 -19.37 -6.51
N ILE A 150 17.40 -18.20 -5.88
CA ILE A 150 18.54 -17.26 -5.98
C ILE A 150 19.56 -17.54 -4.87
N LEU A 151 19.07 -17.71 -3.63
CA LEU A 151 19.89 -17.89 -2.44
C LEU A 151 19.11 -18.70 -1.39
N GLN A 152 19.80 -19.53 -0.62
CA GLN A 152 19.23 -20.20 0.56
C GLN A 152 20.03 -19.88 1.81
N SER A 153 19.36 -19.85 2.96
CA SER A 153 20.04 -19.68 4.25
C SER A 153 21.21 -20.64 4.43
N GLY A 154 22.35 -20.13 4.86
CA GLY A 154 23.60 -20.87 5.04
C GLY A 154 24.43 -21.07 3.78
N ASP A 155 23.99 -20.62 2.60
CA ASP A 155 24.80 -20.69 1.38
C ASP A 155 26.02 -19.77 1.50
N VAL A 156 27.17 -20.22 0.98
CA VAL A 156 28.42 -19.47 1.05
C VAL A 156 28.35 -18.29 0.09
N LEU A 157 28.55 -17.08 0.63
CA LEU A 157 28.54 -15.85 -0.15
C LEU A 157 29.88 -15.59 -0.85
N THR A 158 29.83 -14.93 -2.01
CA THR A 158 31.03 -14.70 -2.85
C THR A 158 32.07 -13.77 -2.20
N GLN A 159 31.63 -12.85 -1.35
CA GLN A 159 32.50 -11.94 -0.61
C GLN A 159 32.84 -12.41 0.82
N GLY A 160 32.45 -13.64 1.16
CA GLY A 160 32.68 -14.25 2.47
C GLY A 160 31.42 -14.27 3.35
N GLY A 161 31.47 -15.12 4.36
CA GLY A 161 30.30 -15.38 5.21
C GLY A 161 29.28 -16.29 4.55
N VAL A 162 28.08 -16.36 5.13
CA VAL A 162 26.96 -17.17 4.64
C VAL A 162 25.68 -16.34 4.59
N ALA A 163 24.75 -16.73 3.75
CA ALA A 163 23.43 -16.11 3.63
C ALA A 163 22.67 -16.19 4.97
N GLY A 164 22.07 -15.10 5.37
CA GLY A 164 21.45 -14.97 6.69
C GLY A 164 22.44 -14.94 7.86
N GLY A 165 23.77 -14.98 7.58
CA GLY A 165 24.81 -14.91 8.62
C GLY A 165 24.88 -13.52 9.24
N ILE A 166 24.66 -13.43 10.54
CA ILE A 166 24.78 -12.17 11.30
C ILE A 166 26.07 -12.23 12.12
N TYR A 167 26.91 -11.23 11.90
CA TYR A 167 28.25 -11.17 12.47
C TYR A 167 28.36 -9.98 13.43
N SER A 168 29.25 -10.07 14.42
CA SER A 168 29.55 -8.94 15.31
C SER A 168 30.01 -7.73 14.50
N VAL A 169 29.84 -6.51 15.03
CA VAL A 169 30.19 -5.25 14.32
C VAL A 169 31.66 -5.16 13.90
N ASP A 170 32.54 -5.92 14.53
CA ASP A 170 33.95 -6.06 14.20
C ASP A 170 34.26 -7.25 13.25
N ASP A 171 33.20 -7.91 12.74
CA ASP A 171 33.25 -9.10 11.89
C ASP A 171 34.05 -10.29 12.48
N SER A 172 34.29 -10.31 13.80
CA SER A 172 35.13 -11.31 14.46
C SER A 172 34.40 -12.61 14.77
N GLU A 173 33.07 -12.59 14.91
CA GLU A 173 32.26 -13.73 15.32
C GLU A 173 30.93 -13.78 14.59
N GLN A 174 30.53 -14.98 14.13
CA GLN A 174 29.18 -15.24 13.65
C GLN A 174 28.25 -15.50 14.84
N ILE A 175 27.27 -14.64 15.04
CA ILE A 175 26.32 -14.69 16.16
C ILE A 175 25.24 -15.73 15.88
N LEU A 176 24.64 -15.69 14.68
CA LEU A 176 23.61 -16.63 14.24
C LEU A 176 23.57 -16.75 12.70
N VAL A 177 22.78 -17.70 12.21
CA VAL A 177 22.36 -17.78 10.79
C VAL A 177 20.84 -17.76 10.79
N SER A 178 20.28 -16.71 10.23
CA SER A 178 18.83 -16.52 10.15
C SER A 178 18.22 -17.44 9.09
N GLN A 179 17.02 -17.94 9.38
CA GLN A 179 16.15 -18.68 8.46
C GLN A 179 14.95 -17.81 8.01
N LYS A 180 15.06 -16.49 8.15
CA LYS A 180 13.97 -15.56 7.99
C LYS A 180 14.31 -14.48 6.97
N PRO A 181 14.43 -14.83 5.66
CA PRO A 181 14.50 -13.83 4.61
C PRO A 181 13.12 -13.19 4.44
N ASP A 182 13.06 -11.90 4.67
CA ASP A 182 11.84 -11.12 4.54
C ASP A 182 11.90 -10.20 3.32
N TYR A 183 11.62 -8.90 3.44
CA TYR A 183 11.45 -7.99 2.33
C TYR A 183 12.59 -8.05 1.31
N ASN A 184 12.21 -8.06 0.04
CA ASN A 184 13.11 -7.94 -1.10
C ASN A 184 12.96 -6.58 -1.78
N ALA A 185 14.07 -5.90 -2.02
CA ALA A 185 14.11 -4.70 -2.84
C ALA A 185 15.11 -4.89 -3.99
N PHE A 186 14.63 -4.86 -5.23
CA PHE A 186 15.52 -4.87 -6.40
C PHE A 186 15.74 -3.44 -6.89
N VAL A 187 17.01 -2.99 -6.87
CA VAL A 187 17.42 -1.66 -7.31
C VAL A 187 18.23 -1.79 -8.60
N PRO A 188 17.69 -1.36 -9.75
CA PRO A 188 18.36 -1.49 -11.03
C PRO A 188 19.56 -0.53 -11.15
N VAL A 189 20.64 -0.99 -11.79
CA VAL A 189 21.81 -0.16 -12.16
C VAL A 189 21.84 0.19 -13.64
N ASN A 190 20.94 -0.40 -14.44
CA ASN A 190 20.76 -0.06 -15.85
C ASN A 190 19.28 0.27 -16.14
N ASN A 191 19.03 0.99 -17.23
CA ASN A 191 17.67 1.42 -17.60
C ASN A 191 16.77 0.25 -18.01
N GLU A 192 17.34 -0.86 -18.42
CA GLU A 192 16.63 -2.05 -18.84
C GLU A 192 16.15 -2.90 -17.66
N GLY A 193 16.56 -2.59 -16.41
CA GLY A 193 16.20 -3.36 -15.21
C GLY A 193 16.69 -4.82 -15.21
N THR A 194 17.69 -5.13 -16.08
CA THR A 194 18.24 -6.48 -16.25
C THR A 194 19.52 -6.72 -15.44
N HIS A 195 20.02 -5.73 -14.74
CA HIS A 195 21.17 -5.78 -13.86
C HIS A 195 20.93 -4.83 -12.69
N GLY A 196 21.15 -5.30 -11.47
CA GLY A 196 20.92 -4.49 -10.27
C GLY A 196 21.35 -5.18 -8.99
N TYR A 197 21.02 -4.55 -7.89
CA TYR A 197 21.22 -5.07 -6.55
C TYR A 197 19.89 -5.54 -5.96
N LEU A 198 19.87 -6.79 -5.51
CA LEU A 198 18.77 -7.34 -4.71
C LEU A 198 19.18 -7.25 -3.23
N TYR A 199 18.42 -6.49 -2.47
CA TYR A 199 18.51 -6.42 -1.02
C TYR A 199 17.46 -7.34 -0.41
N THR A 200 17.87 -8.12 0.61
CA THR A 200 16.92 -8.97 1.36
C THR A 200 17.13 -8.74 2.84
N ALA A 201 16.07 -8.38 3.55
CA ALA A 201 16.01 -8.36 5.01
C ALA A 201 16.14 -9.77 5.58
N TRP A 202 16.74 -9.91 6.75
CA TRP A 202 16.77 -11.14 7.54
C TRP A 202 16.24 -10.81 8.92
N GLU A 203 14.98 -11.17 9.14
CA GLU A 203 14.16 -10.84 10.30
C GLU A 203 14.63 -11.61 11.53
N ASP A 204 15.58 -11.05 12.27
CA ASP A 204 16.15 -11.69 13.47
C ASP A 204 16.58 -10.63 14.51
N ARG A 205 17.06 -11.09 15.64
CA ARG A 205 17.53 -10.27 16.77
C ARG A 205 18.96 -10.64 17.13
N PRO A 206 19.99 -9.86 16.73
CA PRO A 206 19.93 -8.69 15.80
C PRO A 206 19.54 -9.08 14.38
N ALA A 207 19.03 -8.10 13.62
CA ALA A 207 18.64 -8.30 12.24
C ALA A 207 19.82 -8.30 11.29
N GLY A 208 19.64 -8.86 10.09
CA GLY A 208 20.62 -8.85 9.01
C GLY A 208 20.05 -8.22 7.75
N LEU A 209 20.95 -7.86 6.85
CA LEU A 209 20.62 -7.40 5.51
C LEU A 209 21.63 -7.97 4.52
N SER A 210 21.19 -8.59 3.44
CA SER A 210 22.06 -9.07 2.37
C SER A 210 21.96 -8.19 1.13
N GLN A 211 23.04 -8.10 0.37
CA GLN A 211 23.11 -7.47 -0.94
C GLN A 211 23.66 -8.47 -1.95
N LEU A 212 22.90 -8.70 -3.01
CA LEU A 212 23.28 -9.52 -4.14
C LEU A 212 23.33 -8.64 -5.39
N GLU A 213 24.42 -8.66 -6.12
CA GLU A 213 24.48 -8.12 -7.47
C GLU A 213 24.03 -9.21 -8.42
N ILE A 214 22.93 -8.98 -9.14
CA ILE A 214 22.31 -9.97 -10.04
C ILE A 214 22.14 -9.43 -11.44
N GLU A 215 22.26 -10.32 -12.44
CA GLU A 215 22.11 -10.00 -13.86
C GLU A 215 21.24 -11.05 -14.57
N TRP A 216 20.29 -10.58 -15.35
CA TRP A 216 19.41 -11.44 -16.15
C TRP A 216 20.16 -12.00 -17.36
N ASP A 217 20.15 -13.32 -17.54
CA ASP A 217 20.67 -14.01 -18.74
C ASP A 217 19.49 -14.42 -19.64
N PRO A 218 19.26 -13.71 -20.76
CA PRO A 218 18.18 -14.03 -21.68
C PRO A 218 18.35 -15.38 -22.38
N SER A 219 19.54 -16.00 -22.34
CA SER A 219 19.81 -17.28 -23.00
C SER A 219 19.33 -18.48 -22.16
N SER A 220 19.37 -18.36 -20.83
CA SER A 220 18.85 -19.36 -19.90
C SER A 220 17.47 -18.94 -19.34
N SER A 221 17.07 -17.69 -19.48
CA SER A 221 15.93 -17.09 -18.81
C SER A 221 16.02 -17.22 -17.29
N GLU A 222 17.19 -16.91 -16.74
CA GLU A 222 17.49 -16.99 -15.31
C GLU A 222 18.32 -15.77 -14.86
N TRP A 223 18.21 -15.46 -13.58
CA TRP A 223 19.06 -14.49 -12.90
C TRP A 223 20.37 -15.14 -12.42
N ASN A 224 21.50 -14.53 -12.74
CA ASN A 224 22.81 -14.94 -12.27
C ASN A 224 23.29 -14.05 -11.13
N VAL A 225 23.75 -14.64 -10.03
CA VAL A 225 24.40 -13.91 -8.93
C VAL A 225 25.85 -13.62 -9.30
N LEU A 226 26.19 -12.34 -9.48
CA LEU A 226 27.54 -11.88 -9.80
C LEU A 226 28.37 -11.70 -8.54
N SER A 227 27.77 -11.12 -7.50
CA SER A 227 28.40 -10.99 -6.18
C SER A 227 27.33 -11.05 -5.08
N SER A 228 27.75 -11.42 -3.87
CA SER A 228 26.87 -11.53 -2.71
C SER A 228 27.61 -11.30 -1.41
N LYS A 229 27.00 -10.56 -0.47
CA LYS A 229 27.51 -10.29 0.87
C LYS A 229 26.40 -10.03 1.87
N MET A 230 26.68 -10.25 3.16
CA MET A 230 25.93 -9.61 4.24
C MET A 230 26.47 -8.20 4.43
N LEU A 231 25.57 -7.25 4.71
CA LEU A 231 25.92 -5.85 4.97
C LEU A 231 26.17 -5.64 6.46
N ASN A 232 27.10 -4.74 6.77
CA ASN A 232 27.41 -4.37 8.14
C ASN A 232 26.59 -3.13 8.52
N LEU A 233 25.65 -3.28 9.47
CA LEU A 233 24.75 -2.23 9.94
C LEU A 233 25.31 -1.44 11.14
N SER A 234 26.60 -1.55 11.44
CA SER A 234 27.22 -0.87 12.60
C SER A 234 27.14 0.66 12.56
N SER A 235 27.00 1.26 11.38
CA SER A 235 26.84 2.71 11.22
C SER A 235 25.53 3.25 11.79
N ILE A 236 24.55 2.38 12.02
CA ILE A 236 23.23 2.68 12.58
C ILE A 236 22.96 1.86 13.86
N ASP A 237 24.01 1.39 14.55
CA ASP A 237 23.92 0.58 15.77
C ASP A 237 23.18 -0.75 15.58
N GLY A 238 23.32 -1.37 14.37
CA GLY A 238 22.65 -2.62 14.03
C GLY A 238 21.21 -2.44 13.59
N GLY A 239 20.47 -3.54 13.52
CA GLY A 239 19.04 -3.59 13.23
C GLY A 239 18.33 -4.58 14.15
N TRP A 240 17.03 -4.42 14.30
CA TRP A 240 16.19 -5.28 15.12
C TRP A 240 14.96 -5.70 14.31
N VAL A 241 14.80 -6.99 14.01
CA VAL A 241 13.64 -7.56 13.31
C VAL A 241 13.29 -6.76 12.06
N LEU A 242 14.14 -6.84 11.02
CA LEU A 242 13.85 -6.19 9.73
C LEU A 242 12.80 -7.02 9.00
N CYS A 243 11.58 -6.51 8.98
CA CYS A 243 10.41 -7.11 8.37
C CYS A 243 10.15 -6.57 6.96
N PHE A 244 8.92 -6.27 6.64
CA PHE A 244 8.49 -5.81 5.31
C PHE A 244 9.04 -4.41 4.96
N GLY A 245 8.75 -3.92 3.77
CA GLY A 245 9.25 -2.62 3.32
C GLY A 245 8.69 -2.19 1.98
N SER A 246 9.21 -1.07 1.48
CA SER A 246 8.83 -0.51 0.18
C SER A 246 10.03 0.12 -0.53
N ILE A 247 9.84 0.51 -1.78
CA ILE A 247 10.79 1.39 -2.48
C ILE A 247 10.17 2.78 -2.55
N SER A 248 10.92 3.78 -2.11
CA SER A 248 10.51 5.18 -2.19
C SER A 248 10.38 5.67 -3.64
N PRO A 249 9.60 6.73 -3.92
CA PRO A 249 9.50 7.32 -5.26
C PRO A 249 10.83 7.79 -5.85
N TRP A 250 11.84 8.04 -5.01
CA TRP A 250 13.22 8.37 -5.45
C TRP A 250 14.14 7.16 -5.57
N GLY A 251 13.60 5.93 -5.39
CA GLY A 251 14.29 4.66 -5.65
C GLY A 251 15.15 4.12 -4.52
N SER A 252 15.03 4.65 -3.31
CA SER A 252 15.68 4.09 -2.12
C SER A 252 14.80 3.03 -1.46
N PRO A 253 15.32 1.83 -1.14
CA PRO A 253 14.62 0.86 -0.32
C PRO A 253 14.43 1.35 1.12
N LEU A 254 13.23 1.15 1.66
CA LEU A 254 12.85 1.37 3.04
C LEU A 254 12.57 0.02 3.70
N PHE A 255 13.18 -0.25 4.85
CA PHE A 255 13.01 -1.47 5.63
C PHE A 255 12.45 -1.11 7.00
N SER A 256 11.52 -1.91 7.50
CA SER A 256 10.83 -1.66 8.76
C SER A 256 11.47 -2.47 9.88
N GLU A 257 11.66 -1.85 11.05
CA GLU A 257 12.00 -2.56 12.29
C GLU A 257 10.72 -2.90 13.04
N GLU A 258 10.35 -4.17 13.05
CA GLU A 258 9.16 -4.71 13.70
C GLU A 258 9.47 -5.15 15.15
N LEU A 259 8.44 -5.46 15.92
CA LEU A 259 8.55 -5.99 17.27
C LEU A 259 9.48 -5.19 18.18
N TYR A 260 9.28 -3.88 18.24
CA TYR A 260 9.89 -3.09 19.30
C TYR A 260 9.38 -3.54 20.67
N PHE A 261 10.02 -3.08 21.75
CA PHE A 261 9.66 -3.52 23.09
C PHE A 261 8.37 -2.84 23.56
N ASP A 262 7.30 -3.59 23.75
CA ASP A 262 5.99 -3.11 24.20
C ASP A 262 6.05 -2.34 25.53
N ASN A 263 7.06 -2.64 26.33
CA ASN A 263 7.17 -2.08 27.66
C ASN A 263 8.63 -1.75 28.00
N THR A 264 9.07 -0.58 27.55
CA THR A 264 10.43 -0.06 27.70
C THR A 264 10.89 -0.04 29.16
N GLN A 265 9.96 0.15 30.11
CA GLN A 265 10.27 0.17 31.57
C GLN A 265 10.96 -1.09 32.09
N TYR A 266 10.86 -2.22 31.38
CA TYR A 266 11.48 -3.49 31.79
C TYR A 266 12.72 -3.82 30.97
N TRP A 267 13.15 -2.95 30.07
CA TRP A 267 14.26 -3.25 29.16
C TRP A 267 15.53 -3.63 29.90
N ASN A 268 15.86 -2.96 31.01
CA ASN A 268 17.04 -3.24 31.83
C ASN A 268 16.79 -4.20 33.00
N ASP A 269 15.66 -4.93 33.04
CA ASP A 269 15.38 -6.01 33.99
C ASP A 269 15.90 -7.34 33.43
N ASP A 270 16.81 -8.01 34.13
CA ASP A 270 17.34 -9.35 33.78
C ASP A 270 16.25 -10.41 33.55
N SER A 271 15.03 -10.18 34.07
CA SER A 271 13.89 -11.08 33.90
C SER A 271 12.99 -10.72 32.68
N PHE A 272 13.34 -9.69 31.93
CA PHE A 272 12.59 -9.27 30.77
C PHE A 272 12.49 -10.37 29.70
N ARG A 273 11.34 -10.50 29.06
CA ARG A 273 11.05 -11.60 28.11
C ARG A 273 12.02 -11.69 26.93
N TYR A 274 12.60 -10.56 26.52
CA TYR A 274 13.58 -10.47 25.43
C TYR A 274 15.02 -10.43 25.90
N HIS A 275 15.32 -10.74 27.17
CA HIS A 275 16.68 -10.69 27.71
C HIS A 275 17.70 -11.50 26.90
N SER A 276 17.32 -12.67 26.37
CA SER A 276 18.20 -13.48 25.52
C SER A 276 18.57 -12.78 24.20
N ASP A 277 17.65 -12.01 23.63
CA ASP A 277 17.85 -11.29 22.38
C ASP A 277 18.63 -10.00 22.60
N GLN A 278 18.38 -9.30 23.73
CA GLN A 278 19.26 -8.22 24.20
C GLN A 278 20.71 -8.65 24.34
N ALA A 279 20.96 -9.83 24.93
CA ALA A 279 22.32 -10.36 25.10
C ALA A 279 23.00 -10.66 23.75
N LYS A 280 22.25 -11.11 22.74
CA LYS A 280 22.78 -11.27 21.37
C LYS A 280 23.11 -9.91 20.75
N LEU A 281 22.21 -8.93 20.94
CA LEU A 281 22.42 -7.56 20.44
C LEU A 281 23.59 -6.88 21.16
N GLU A 282 23.71 -7.03 22.50
CA GLU A 282 24.90 -6.56 23.24
C GLU A 282 26.19 -7.23 22.75
N HIS A 283 26.15 -8.52 22.43
CA HIS A 283 27.27 -9.23 21.86
C HIS A 283 27.61 -8.71 20.46
N TYR A 284 26.59 -8.44 19.63
CA TYR A 284 26.75 -7.85 18.31
C TYR A 284 27.41 -6.48 18.39
N LEU A 285 26.93 -5.58 19.26
CA LEU A 285 27.40 -4.20 19.41
C LEU A 285 28.71 -4.08 20.20
N GLY A 286 28.96 -5.00 21.15
CA GLY A 286 30.04 -4.90 22.14
C GLY A 286 29.74 -3.93 23.31
N HIS A 287 28.51 -3.45 23.44
CA HIS A 287 28.01 -2.64 24.57
C HIS A 287 26.50 -2.90 24.78
N TYR A 288 25.98 -2.55 25.96
CA TYR A 288 24.57 -2.73 26.28
C TYR A 288 23.71 -1.81 25.40
N PRO A 289 22.66 -2.33 24.72
CA PRO A 289 21.88 -1.57 23.76
C PRO A 289 20.88 -0.61 24.42
N ASN A 290 20.72 0.58 23.86
CA ASN A 290 19.65 1.49 24.21
C ASN A 290 18.35 1.07 23.49
N PRO A 291 17.21 0.84 24.19
CA PRO A 291 15.97 0.41 23.53
C PRO A 291 15.40 1.46 22.57
N TYR A 292 15.71 2.74 22.76
CA TYR A 292 15.24 3.81 21.92
C TYR A 292 16.01 3.95 20.60
N ASP A 293 17.04 3.13 20.35
CA ASP A 293 17.73 3.06 19.05
C ASP A 293 16.97 2.23 18.02
N TYR A 294 15.94 1.46 18.39
CA TYR A 294 15.27 0.47 17.55
C TYR A 294 13.75 0.70 17.45
N GLY A 295 13.14 0.15 16.41
CA GLY A 295 11.69 0.28 16.13
C GLY A 295 11.38 1.45 15.20
N TYR A 296 12.15 1.60 14.12
CA TYR A 296 12.06 2.69 13.14
C TYR A 296 12.17 2.17 11.70
N ILE A 297 12.17 3.09 10.74
CA ILE A 297 12.38 2.81 9.32
C ILE A 297 13.84 3.05 8.96
N ILE A 298 14.43 2.11 8.24
CA ILE A 298 15.81 2.20 7.73
C ILE A 298 15.75 2.41 6.22
N GLU A 299 16.30 3.52 5.73
CA GLU A 299 16.50 3.81 4.31
C GLU A 299 17.88 3.37 3.87
N ILE A 300 17.97 2.75 2.68
CA ILE A 300 19.23 2.46 2.02
C ILE A 300 19.52 3.56 1.00
N GLU A 301 20.44 4.45 1.32
CA GLU A 301 20.95 5.44 0.40
C GLU A 301 22.03 4.84 -0.53
N ASN A 302 22.23 5.41 -1.71
CA ASN A 302 23.17 4.92 -2.71
C ASN A 302 22.95 3.43 -3.06
N ALA A 303 21.73 2.95 -3.02
CA ALA A 303 21.36 1.54 -3.15
C ALA A 303 21.73 0.93 -4.53
N SER A 304 21.97 1.74 -5.56
CA SER A 304 22.46 1.31 -6.88
C SER A 304 23.98 1.05 -6.94
N THR A 305 24.66 1.00 -5.79
CA THR A 305 26.11 0.80 -5.69
C THR A 305 26.47 -0.43 -4.85
N SER A 306 27.71 -0.89 -4.98
CA SER A 306 28.23 -1.99 -4.15
C SER A 306 28.45 -1.61 -2.68
N GLU A 307 28.47 -0.34 -2.32
CA GLU A 307 28.70 0.18 -0.98
C GLU A 307 27.58 1.18 -0.65
N PRO A 308 26.40 0.70 -0.23
CA PRO A 308 25.30 1.56 0.17
C PRO A 308 25.54 2.20 1.53
N ASP A 309 24.85 3.29 1.80
CA ASP A 309 24.78 3.94 3.10
C ASP A 309 23.41 3.66 3.77
N PHE A 310 23.34 3.80 5.09
CA PHE A 310 22.12 3.54 5.85
C PHE A 310 21.72 4.77 6.66
N LEU A 311 20.42 5.08 6.64
CA LEU A 311 19.82 6.14 7.43
C LEU A 311 18.61 5.61 8.19
N ARG A 312 18.58 5.79 9.51
CA ARG A 312 17.39 5.47 10.32
C ARG A 312 16.54 6.72 10.49
N HIS A 313 15.27 6.63 10.09
CA HIS A 313 14.28 7.70 10.19
C HIS A 313 13.54 7.65 11.53
N LEU A 314 14.01 8.42 12.49
CA LEU A 314 13.43 8.51 13.82
C LEU A 314 12.12 9.31 13.84
N THR A 315 11.92 10.15 12.85
CA THR A 315 10.78 11.07 12.68
C THR A 315 9.44 10.37 12.46
N MET A 316 9.46 9.10 12.03
CA MET A 316 8.24 8.32 11.81
C MET A 316 7.71 7.65 13.08
N GLY A 317 8.32 7.93 14.25
CA GLY A 317 7.91 7.37 15.53
C GLY A 317 8.46 5.96 15.76
N ARG A 318 8.35 5.49 17.01
CA ARG A 318 8.90 4.22 17.47
C ARG A 318 7.79 3.27 17.87
N TYR A 319 7.64 2.16 17.13
CA TYR A 319 6.68 1.08 17.36
C TYR A 319 7.05 -0.15 16.52
N SER A 320 6.16 -1.14 16.41
CA SER A 320 6.39 -2.36 15.64
C SER A 320 6.08 -2.10 14.17
N HIS A 321 6.99 -1.42 13.46
CA HIS A 321 6.79 -1.10 12.06
C HIS A 321 6.74 -2.35 11.20
N GLU A 322 5.60 -2.54 10.52
CA GLU A 322 5.47 -3.57 9.50
C GLU A 322 5.84 -3.02 8.12
N ASN A 323 5.26 -1.87 7.74
CA ASN A 323 5.54 -1.26 6.46
C ASN A 323 5.52 0.27 6.53
N ALA A 324 6.31 0.91 5.65
CA ALA A 324 6.30 2.33 5.39
C ALA A 324 6.10 2.57 3.89
N LEU A 325 4.95 3.15 3.50
CA LEU A 325 4.59 3.39 2.11
C LEU A 325 4.60 4.89 1.80
N VAL A 326 5.57 5.33 1.01
CA VAL A 326 5.69 6.74 0.59
C VAL A 326 4.79 7.01 -0.60
N MET A 327 3.95 8.05 -0.48
CA MET A 327 3.04 8.46 -1.54
C MET A 327 3.75 9.24 -2.66
N PRO A 328 3.12 9.38 -3.85
CA PRO A 328 3.71 10.08 -5.01
C PRO A 328 4.04 11.56 -4.80
N ASP A 329 3.54 12.21 -3.73
CA ASP A 329 3.93 13.56 -3.35
C ASP A 329 5.34 13.63 -2.75
N GLU A 330 5.98 12.46 -2.55
CA GLU A 330 7.31 12.27 -1.93
C GLU A 330 7.40 12.82 -0.50
N ARG A 331 6.27 12.96 0.19
CA ARG A 331 6.17 13.56 1.54
C ARG A 331 5.31 12.75 2.49
N THR A 332 4.14 12.30 2.02
CA THR A 332 3.19 11.55 2.83
C THR A 332 3.61 10.09 2.89
N VAL A 333 3.68 9.54 4.10
CA VAL A 333 4.03 8.15 4.37
C VAL A 333 2.95 7.51 5.22
N TYR A 334 2.38 6.40 4.76
CA TYR A 334 1.51 5.54 5.57
C TYR A 334 2.33 4.47 6.24
N LEU A 335 2.03 4.21 7.51
CA LEU A 335 2.85 3.40 8.40
C LEU A 335 1.96 2.44 9.15
N THR A 336 2.22 1.14 9.00
CA THR A 336 1.50 0.09 9.69
C THR A 336 2.26 -0.39 10.93
N ASP A 337 1.52 -0.79 11.96
CA ASP A 337 2.01 -1.17 13.27
C ASP A 337 1.50 -2.58 13.60
N ASP A 338 2.37 -3.60 13.47
CA ASP A 338 1.99 -4.98 13.77
C ASP A 338 1.91 -5.26 15.26
N GLY A 339 0.90 -6.02 15.65
CA GLY A 339 0.64 -6.43 17.02
C GLY A 339 -0.83 -6.34 17.38
N TYR A 340 -1.08 -6.26 18.66
CA TYR A 340 -2.41 -6.06 19.24
C TYR A 340 -2.45 -4.72 19.95
N GLU A 341 -3.62 -4.06 19.95
CA GLU A 341 -3.77 -2.72 20.52
C GLU A 341 -2.77 -1.75 19.84
N THR A 342 -2.85 -1.67 18.50
CA THR A 342 -1.94 -0.93 17.64
C THR A 342 -2.60 0.30 17.02
N VAL A 343 -1.80 1.15 16.38
CA VAL A 343 -2.22 2.43 15.81
C VAL A 343 -1.82 2.52 14.35
N LEU A 344 -2.73 2.98 13.49
CA LEU A 344 -2.38 3.34 12.12
C LEU A 344 -1.80 4.76 12.12
N PHE A 345 -0.55 4.90 11.64
CA PHE A 345 0.16 6.17 11.62
C PHE A 345 0.29 6.76 10.20
N LYS A 346 0.46 8.08 10.16
CA LYS A 346 0.83 8.83 8.97
C LYS A 346 1.94 9.80 9.32
N PHE A 347 2.94 9.90 8.46
CA PHE A 347 4.00 10.92 8.55
C PHE A 347 3.94 11.84 7.33
N VAL A 348 4.18 13.13 7.53
CA VAL A 348 4.28 14.10 6.44
C VAL A 348 5.62 14.84 6.53
N ALA A 349 6.49 14.60 5.57
CA ALA A 349 7.81 15.20 5.50
C ALA A 349 7.74 16.72 5.30
N GLU A 350 8.64 17.48 5.91
CA GLU A 350 8.78 18.93 5.70
C GLU A 350 9.21 19.25 4.26
N THR A 351 10.08 18.42 3.71
CA THR A 351 10.64 18.57 2.35
C THR A 351 10.37 17.31 1.54
N SER A 352 9.91 17.46 0.29
CA SER A 352 9.74 16.35 -0.66
C SER A 352 11.07 15.60 -0.87
N GLY A 353 11.03 14.26 -0.79
CA GLY A 353 12.20 13.40 -0.95
C GLY A 353 13.17 13.39 0.23
N ASP A 354 12.78 13.94 1.39
CA ASP A 354 13.62 13.97 2.60
C ASP A 354 12.77 13.67 3.84
N LEU A 355 12.89 12.45 4.36
CA LEU A 355 12.12 11.99 5.52
C LEU A 355 12.78 12.34 6.87
N SER A 356 13.88 13.10 6.87
CA SER A 356 14.65 13.43 8.07
C SER A 356 14.00 14.46 9.00
N ALA A 357 12.93 15.14 8.55
CA ALA A 357 12.15 16.09 9.34
C ALA A 357 10.69 16.11 8.86
N GLY A 358 9.75 16.20 9.79
CA GLY A 358 8.34 16.24 9.46
C GLY A 358 7.43 16.11 10.67
N THR A 359 6.16 15.81 10.40
CA THR A 359 5.09 15.72 11.40
C THR A 359 4.51 14.32 11.41
N LEU A 360 4.41 13.73 12.60
CA LEU A 360 3.79 12.44 12.84
C LEU A 360 2.31 12.63 13.24
N TYR A 361 1.43 11.80 12.67
CA TYR A 361 0.00 11.76 12.92
C TYR A 361 -0.43 10.34 13.31
N ALA A 362 -1.46 10.24 14.14
CA ALA A 362 -2.15 9.00 14.47
C ALA A 362 -3.61 9.06 13.99
N SER A 363 -4.16 7.93 13.55
CA SER A 363 -5.55 7.85 13.09
C SER A 363 -6.54 7.87 14.26
N LYS A 364 -7.67 8.54 14.07
CA LYS A 364 -8.91 8.37 14.85
C LYS A 364 -9.98 7.91 13.92
N VAL A 365 -10.69 6.83 14.24
CA VAL A 365 -11.71 6.30 13.35
C VAL A 365 -13.11 6.38 13.95
N ALA A 366 -14.09 6.46 13.05
CA ALA A 366 -15.50 6.33 13.38
C ALA A 366 -16.09 5.16 12.60
N GLN A 367 -16.48 4.09 13.33
CA GLN A 367 -17.04 2.88 12.76
C GLN A 367 -18.46 3.10 12.21
N ASP A 368 -18.77 2.46 11.08
CA ASP A 368 -20.14 2.34 10.55
C ASP A 368 -21.10 1.72 11.56
N ALA A 369 -22.41 1.92 11.36
CA ALA A 369 -23.45 1.42 12.28
C ALA A 369 -23.65 -0.12 12.22
N THR A 370 -22.69 -0.89 11.73
CA THR A 370 -22.69 -2.36 11.67
C THR A 370 -21.54 -2.92 12.48
N ARG A 371 -21.61 -4.19 12.83
CA ARG A 371 -20.53 -4.94 13.49
C ARG A 371 -20.01 -6.09 12.64
N ASP A 372 -20.58 -6.34 11.48
CA ASP A 372 -20.14 -7.41 10.59
C ASP A 372 -18.81 -7.00 9.95
N SER A 373 -17.72 -7.63 10.37
CA SER A 373 -16.36 -7.29 9.92
C SER A 373 -16.18 -7.40 8.39
N SER A 374 -17.06 -8.15 7.71
CA SER A 374 -17.00 -8.29 6.25
C SER A 374 -17.53 -7.08 5.46
N ILE A 375 -18.25 -6.18 6.12
CA ILE A 375 -18.88 -5.01 5.48
C ILE A 375 -18.75 -3.72 6.31
N THR A 376 -18.10 -3.78 7.47
CA THR A 376 -17.96 -2.60 8.34
C THR A 376 -16.75 -1.80 7.93
N GLY A 377 -16.99 -0.56 7.51
CA GLY A 377 -15.95 0.41 7.22
C GLY A 377 -15.79 1.47 8.31
N PHE A 378 -14.82 2.34 8.12
CA PHE A 378 -14.39 3.34 9.09
C PHE A 378 -14.12 4.68 8.40
N ASP A 379 -14.73 5.76 8.87
CA ASP A 379 -14.31 7.12 8.52
C ASP A 379 -13.07 7.48 9.33
N VAL A 380 -12.08 8.14 8.72
CA VAL A 380 -10.77 8.42 9.32
C VAL A 380 -10.55 9.90 9.51
N GLU A 381 -10.08 10.30 10.71
CA GLU A 381 -9.53 11.61 11.01
C GLU A 381 -8.07 11.46 11.48
N TRP A 382 -7.20 12.44 11.17
CA TRP A 382 -5.78 12.40 11.54
C TRP A 382 -5.49 13.38 12.68
N ILE A 383 -4.98 12.87 13.80
CA ILE A 383 -4.57 13.66 14.97
C ILE A 383 -3.08 13.94 14.85
N GLU A 384 -2.70 15.22 14.79
CA GLU A 384 -1.30 15.65 14.84
C GLU A 384 -0.68 15.29 16.19
N MET A 385 0.37 14.50 16.19
CA MET A 385 1.12 14.14 17.39
C MET A 385 2.20 15.20 17.68
N ALA A 386 3.22 15.28 16.82
CA ALA A 386 4.32 16.24 16.96
C ALA A 386 5.11 16.40 15.65
N SER A 387 5.88 17.49 15.57
CA SER A 387 6.86 17.71 14.49
C SER A 387 8.27 17.72 15.07
N SER A 388 9.22 17.04 14.41
CA SER A 388 10.63 17.03 14.81
C SER A 388 11.55 16.66 13.65
N SER A 389 12.84 16.49 13.94
CA SER A 389 13.87 16.03 13.02
C SER A 389 14.67 14.87 13.59
N ASN A 390 15.27 14.04 12.71
CA ASN A 390 16.18 12.96 13.13
C ASN A 390 17.27 13.45 14.09
N SER A 391 17.83 14.64 13.85
CA SER A 391 18.88 15.20 14.69
C SER A 391 18.42 15.59 16.09
N GLU A 392 17.20 16.09 16.22
CA GLU A 392 16.62 16.45 17.53
C GLU A 392 16.24 15.19 18.30
N ILE A 393 15.56 14.26 17.66
CA ILE A 393 15.15 12.97 18.28
C ILE A 393 16.39 12.19 18.72
N ARG A 394 17.46 12.15 17.90
CA ARG A 394 18.73 11.54 18.29
C ARG A 394 19.28 12.13 19.60
N THR A 395 19.21 13.45 19.77
CA THR A 395 19.64 14.11 21.02
C THR A 395 18.81 13.66 22.24
N TRP A 396 17.52 13.39 22.05
CA TRP A 396 16.67 12.85 23.11
C TRP A 396 17.02 11.39 23.43
N ILE A 397 17.30 10.57 22.44
CA ILE A 397 17.72 9.17 22.62
C ILE A 397 19.03 9.09 23.40
N GLU A 398 20.01 9.94 23.10
CA GLU A 398 21.32 9.99 23.75
C GLU A 398 21.21 10.26 25.28
N GLU A 399 20.11 10.86 25.76
CA GLU A 399 19.88 11.04 27.20
C GLU A 399 19.66 9.72 27.96
N TYR A 400 19.30 8.65 27.26
CA TYR A 400 19.08 7.30 27.82
C TYR A 400 20.27 6.36 27.59
N ASP A 401 21.35 6.85 26.97
CA ASP A 401 22.56 6.08 26.77
C ASP A 401 23.22 5.71 28.09
N GLY A 402 23.79 4.51 28.14
CA GLY A 402 24.51 4.00 29.30
C GLY A 402 23.61 3.50 30.43
N ILE A 403 22.28 3.48 30.28
CA ILE A 403 21.38 2.76 31.16
C ILE A 403 21.58 1.26 30.92
N THR A 404 21.90 0.51 31.97
CA THR A 404 22.19 -0.93 31.95
C THR A 404 21.38 -1.71 32.98
N THR A 405 21.55 -3.02 33.05
CA THR A 405 20.95 -3.86 34.10
C THR A 405 21.40 -3.47 35.49
N GLU A 406 22.57 -2.80 35.65
CA GLU A 406 23.04 -2.31 36.98
C GLU A 406 22.18 -1.15 37.49
N ASP A 407 21.47 -0.43 36.60
CA ASP A 407 20.60 0.69 36.94
C ASP A 407 19.16 0.26 37.26
N PHE A 408 18.82 -1.02 37.06
CA PHE A 408 17.47 -1.51 37.32
C PHE A 408 17.11 -1.44 38.79
N ILE A 409 15.99 -0.79 39.09
CA ILE A 409 15.38 -0.74 40.40
C ILE A 409 13.93 -1.18 40.29
N SER A 410 13.59 -2.32 40.90
CA SER A 410 12.23 -2.85 40.87
C SER A 410 11.19 -1.83 41.34
N GLY A 411 10.20 -1.56 40.47
CA GLY A 411 9.14 -0.58 40.72
C GLY A 411 9.53 0.87 40.40
N GLN A 412 10.66 1.09 39.73
CA GLN A 412 11.05 2.37 39.13
C GLN A 412 11.32 2.15 37.66
N ASN A 413 10.89 3.10 36.83
CA ASN A 413 11.18 3.11 35.39
C ASN A 413 12.42 3.98 35.14
N SER A 414 13.39 3.46 34.38
CA SER A 414 14.62 4.17 33.99
C SER A 414 14.42 4.97 32.68
N TYR A 415 13.30 4.78 32.02
CA TYR A 415 12.93 5.36 30.71
C TYR A 415 11.71 6.27 30.88
N ILE A 416 11.08 6.71 29.76
CA ILE A 416 9.86 7.52 29.79
C ILE A 416 8.75 6.77 30.54
N THR A 417 8.14 7.42 31.51
CA THR A 417 7.10 6.85 32.36
C THR A 417 5.71 7.12 31.81
N ASP A 418 4.74 6.28 32.17
CA ASP A 418 3.32 6.50 31.83
C ASP A 418 2.80 7.84 32.42
N GLU A 419 3.34 8.32 33.56
CA GLU A 419 3.01 9.65 34.12
C GLU A 419 3.49 10.77 33.20
N GLU A 420 4.70 10.67 32.66
CA GLU A 420 5.26 11.66 31.72
C GLU A 420 4.50 11.67 30.38
N ILE A 421 4.06 10.49 29.91
CA ILE A 421 3.22 10.37 28.70
C ILE A 421 1.86 11.07 28.91
N ASN A 422 1.21 10.79 30.04
CA ASN A 422 -0.06 11.42 30.39
C ASN A 422 0.08 12.93 30.56
N ASP A 423 1.12 13.42 31.24
CA ASP A 423 1.39 14.84 31.39
C ASP A 423 1.59 15.53 30.03
N TRP A 424 2.30 14.89 29.10
CA TRP A 424 2.46 15.37 27.74
C TRP A 424 1.10 15.47 27.02
N ALA A 425 0.28 14.45 27.09
CA ALA A 425 -1.05 14.41 26.47
C ALA A 425 -1.99 15.46 27.07
N GLU A 426 -2.00 15.64 28.42
CA GLU A 426 -2.78 16.68 29.10
C GLU A 426 -2.40 18.08 28.62
N GLY A 427 -1.11 18.36 28.48
CA GLY A 427 -0.60 19.61 27.95
C GLY A 427 -1.07 19.86 26.52
N ARG A 428 -1.08 18.86 25.66
CA ARG A 428 -1.54 18.94 24.27
C ARG A 428 -3.05 19.10 24.15
N LEU A 429 -3.82 18.34 24.90
CA LEU A 429 -5.28 18.38 24.90
C LEU A 429 -5.84 19.57 25.69
N ASN A 430 -5.03 20.24 26.49
CA ASN A 430 -5.42 21.25 27.45
C ASN A 430 -6.54 20.78 28.39
N LYS A 431 -6.41 19.53 28.87
CA LYS A 431 -7.38 18.82 29.73
C LYS A 431 -6.64 18.17 30.90
N ASP A 432 -7.26 18.19 32.08
CA ASP A 432 -6.88 17.37 33.22
C ASP A 432 -7.46 15.96 33.00
N LEU A 433 -6.63 15.02 32.54
CA LEU A 433 -7.05 13.62 32.21
C LEU A 433 -7.03 12.73 33.45
N ASN A 434 -6.09 12.96 34.38
CA ASN A 434 -5.95 12.17 35.59
C ASN A 434 -6.88 12.62 36.74
N GLY A 435 -7.47 13.84 36.63
CA GLY A 435 -8.43 14.37 37.60
C GLY A 435 -7.79 14.98 38.85
N ASP A 436 -6.51 15.32 38.84
CA ASP A 436 -5.80 15.91 39.99
C ASP A 436 -6.03 17.44 40.13
N GLY A 437 -6.65 18.05 39.14
CA GLY A 437 -6.97 19.49 39.09
C GLY A 437 -5.87 20.34 38.45
N THR A 438 -4.87 19.71 37.84
CA THR A 438 -3.77 20.39 37.15
C THR A 438 -3.66 19.84 35.72
N ILE A 439 -3.42 20.71 34.74
CA ILE A 439 -3.04 20.25 33.41
C ILE A 439 -1.55 19.97 33.44
N GLY A 440 -1.15 18.78 33.05
CA GLY A 440 0.23 18.36 33.03
C GLY A 440 1.12 19.25 32.19
N TYR A 441 2.39 19.24 32.47
CA TYR A 441 3.40 19.87 31.62
C TYR A 441 4.07 18.79 30.80
N ALA A 442 3.99 18.97 29.51
CA ALA A 442 4.71 18.13 28.59
C ALA A 442 6.19 18.07 28.96
N LEU A 443 6.72 16.90 29.16
CA LEU A 443 8.04 16.59 28.66
C LEU A 443 8.05 17.14 27.21
N ASP A 444 9.18 17.43 26.61
CA ASP A 444 9.22 17.82 25.20
C ASP A 444 8.54 16.75 24.29
N ASP A 445 8.46 17.01 23.01
CA ASP A 445 7.77 16.12 22.07
C ASP A 445 8.48 14.77 21.83
N ARG A 446 9.57 14.47 22.57
CA ARG A 446 10.21 13.13 22.57
C ARG A 446 9.22 11.99 22.83
N VAL A 447 8.18 12.25 23.63
CA VAL A 447 7.14 11.26 23.95
C VAL A 447 6.47 10.74 22.70
N ALA A 448 6.15 11.61 21.74
CA ALA A 448 5.50 11.25 20.48
C ALA A 448 6.38 10.34 19.60
N PHE A 449 7.71 10.44 19.71
CA PHE A 449 8.65 9.73 18.84
C PHE A 449 9.33 8.52 19.52
N LEU A 450 9.41 8.48 20.84
CA LEU A 450 10.06 7.40 21.59
C LEU A 450 9.08 6.42 22.23
N GLU A 451 7.83 6.84 22.49
CA GLU A 451 6.73 6.01 23.03
C GLU A 451 5.45 6.24 22.19
N SER A 452 5.57 6.19 20.86
CA SER A 452 4.56 6.67 19.91
C SER A 452 3.20 6.01 20.07
N ARG A 453 3.12 4.69 20.27
CA ARG A 453 1.88 3.94 20.49
C ARG A 453 1.13 4.44 21.72
N LYS A 454 1.83 4.57 22.85
CA LYS A 454 1.27 5.08 24.11
C LYS A 454 0.92 6.57 24.03
N ALA A 455 1.72 7.35 23.30
CA ALA A 455 1.45 8.76 23.07
C ALA A 455 0.18 8.96 22.25
N ALA A 456 -0.03 8.16 21.18
CA ALA A 456 -1.23 8.18 20.37
C ALA A 456 -2.49 7.83 21.20
N ALA A 457 -2.46 6.73 21.96
CA ALA A 457 -3.53 6.35 22.87
C ALA A 457 -3.86 7.46 23.88
N ALA A 458 -2.84 8.11 24.46
CA ALA A 458 -3.02 9.15 25.46
C ALA A 458 -3.68 10.44 24.90
N ILE A 459 -3.59 10.70 23.59
CA ILE A 459 -4.26 11.83 22.92
C ILE A 459 -5.58 11.44 22.24
N ASP A 460 -6.16 10.27 22.59
CA ASP A 460 -7.45 9.81 22.12
C ASP A 460 -7.43 9.37 20.61
N ALA A 461 -6.28 8.94 20.09
CA ALA A 461 -6.22 8.23 18.80
C ALA A 461 -6.80 6.82 18.96
N THR A 462 -7.21 6.20 17.85
CA THR A 462 -7.68 4.81 17.86
C THR A 462 -6.50 3.87 18.00
N ASP A 463 -6.48 3.06 19.07
CA ASP A 463 -5.43 2.10 19.41
C ASP A 463 -5.95 0.65 19.53
N GLU A 464 -7.11 0.36 18.92
CA GLU A 464 -7.71 -0.98 18.92
C GLU A 464 -7.36 -1.83 17.70
N TRP A 465 -6.58 -1.33 16.74
CA TRP A 465 -6.22 -2.11 15.57
C TRP A 465 -5.47 -3.39 15.96
N SER A 466 -5.63 -4.43 15.15
CA SER A 466 -5.07 -5.76 15.41
C SER A 466 -4.38 -6.28 14.18
N LYS A 467 -3.08 -6.61 14.32
CA LYS A 467 -2.34 -7.30 13.27
C LYS A 467 -2.41 -6.58 11.90
N MET A 468 -2.01 -5.30 11.88
CA MET A 468 -1.81 -4.55 10.64
C MET A 468 -0.47 -4.96 10.03
N GLU A 469 -0.54 -5.47 8.81
CA GLU A 469 0.59 -6.00 8.06
C GLU A 469 0.92 -5.07 6.88
N GLY A 470 1.20 -5.62 5.69
CA GLY A 470 1.58 -4.87 4.52
C GLY A 470 0.56 -3.85 4.04
N VAL A 471 1.05 -2.73 3.52
CA VAL A 471 0.26 -1.70 2.82
C VAL A 471 0.85 -1.46 1.44
N ALA A 472 0.00 -1.38 0.40
CA ALA A 472 0.43 -1.22 -0.98
C ALA A 472 -0.59 -0.42 -1.80
N PHE A 473 -0.15 0.19 -2.90
CA PHE A 473 -1.02 0.87 -3.86
C PHE A 473 -0.55 0.64 -5.30
N ASN A 474 -1.42 0.94 -6.26
CA ASN A 474 -1.05 0.98 -7.67
C ASN A 474 -0.50 2.36 -8.00
N GLU A 475 0.74 2.45 -8.49
CA GLU A 475 1.36 3.73 -8.90
C GLU A 475 0.56 4.47 -9.99
N ASN A 476 -0.19 3.74 -10.81
CA ASN A 476 -1.05 4.29 -11.86
C ASN A 476 -2.43 4.76 -11.34
N ALA A 477 -2.83 4.34 -10.13
CA ALA A 477 -4.10 4.67 -9.49
C ALA A 477 -3.92 4.79 -7.95
N PRO A 478 -3.16 5.80 -7.47
CA PRO A 478 -2.75 5.88 -6.08
C PRO A 478 -3.88 6.33 -5.13
N GLU A 479 -5.08 6.56 -5.61
CA GLU A 479 -6.26 6.91 -4.82
C GLU A 479 -6.79 5.76 -3.96
N HIS A 480 -6.36 4.52 -4.21
CA HIS A 480 -6.73 3.33 -3.44
C HIS A 480 -5.48 2.63 -2.92
N LEU A 481 -5.35 2.59 -1.61
CA LEU A 481 -4.35 1.78 -0.92
C LEU A 481 -5.02 0.51 -0.39
N TYR A 482 -4.26 -0.56 -0.28
CA TYR A 482 -4.72 -1.80 0.34
C TYR A 482 -3.89 -2.06 1.59
N LEU A 483 -4.58 -2.42 2.69
CA LEU A 483 -4.01 -2.70 3.99
C LEU A 483 -4.37 -4.13 4.40
N ALA A 484 -3.38 -4.98 4.61
CA ALA A 484 -3.60 -6.31 5.15
C ALA A 484 -3.75 -6.26 6.68
N MET A 485 -4.69 -7.04 7.18
CA MET A 485 -4.81 -7.38 8.61
C MET A 485 -4.93 -8.89 8.73
N SER A 486 -3.90 -9.53 9.26
CA SER A 486 -3.85 -10.99 9.31
C SER A 486 -4.88 -11.60 10.25
N ARG A 487 -5.41 -10.81 11.18
CA ARG A 487 -6.47 -11.23 12.13
C ARG A 487 -7.29 -10.05 12.60
N ILE A 488 -8.62 -10.22 12.63
CA ILE A 488 -9.55 -9.29 13.25
C ILE A 488 -9.96 -9.89 14.58
N GLU A 489 -9.30 -9.51 15.66
CA GLU A 489 -9.51 -10.07 17.00
C GLU A 489 -9.10 -9.07 18.11
N SER A 490 -9.04 -9.51 19.36
CA SER A 490 -8.63 -8.69 20.53
C SER A 490 -9.45 -7.42 20.69
N ALA A 491 -8.84 -6.24 20.82
CA ALA A 491 -9.53 -4.97 21.06
C ALA A 491 -10.56 -4.64 19.99
N MET A 492 -10.32 -4.97 18.72
CA MET A 492 -11.30 -4.76 17.64
C MET A 492 -12.64 -5.49 17.86
N THR A 493 -12.72 -6.47 18.76
CA THR A 493 -13.88 -7.37 18.92
C THR A 493 -14.46 -7.43 20.33
N ASP A 494 -13.96 -6.65 21.25
CA ASP A 494 -14.31 -6.73 22.67
C ASP A 494 -15.54 -5.88 23.08
N GLY A 495 -16.01 -5.02 22.19
CA GLY A 495 -17.19 -4.20 22.39
C GLY A 495 -16.95 -2.91 23.15
N LEU A 496 -15.71 -2.45 23.17
CA LEU A 496 -15.26 -1.22 23.81
C LEU A 496 -14.79 -0.19 22.77
N ASP A 497 -14.62 1.02 23.20
CA ASP A 497 -13.98 2.17 22.52
C ASP A 497 -14.45 2.43 21.05
N ASP A 498 -13.55 2.64 20.09
CA ASP A 498 -13.85 3.11 18.73
C ASP A 498 -14.24 1.99 17.76
N ILE A 499 -13.71 0.77 17.95
CA ILE A 499 -13.89 -0.36 17.04
C ILE A 499 -14.57 -1.52 17.77
N ASP A 500 -15.69 -2.00 17.19
CA ASP A 500 -16.40 -3.17 17.70
C ASP A 500 -17.02 -3.97 16.56
N VAL A 501 -16.21 -4.87 15.98
CA VAL A 501 -16.62 -5.73 14.85
C VAL A 501 -16.66 -7.20 15.24
N THR A 502 -17.22 -8.05 14.38
CA THR A 502 -17.20 -9.51 14.58
C THR A 502 -15.82 -10.08 14.31
N LEU A 503 -15.47 -11.08 15.11
CA LEU A 503 -14.22 -11.82 14.97
C LEU A 503 -14.06 -12.42 13.56
N ASN A 504 -12.92 -12.18 12.90
CA ASN A 504 -12.47 -12.92 11.73
C ASN A 504 -10.98 -13.29 11.89
N SER A 505 -10.73 -14.49 12.39
CA SER A 505 -9.36 -14.98 12.58
C SER A 505 -8.65 -15.40 11.30
N CYS A 506 -9.33 -15.33 10.14
CA CYS A 506 -8.70 -15.57 8.83
C CYS A 506 -8.24 -14.26 8.16
N GLY A 507 -8.47 -13.12 8.80
CA GLY A 507 -8.01 -11.81 8.34
C GLY A 507 -8.85 -11.18 7.24
N ILE A 508 -8.54 -9.92 6.95
CA ILE A 508 -9.22 -9.07 5.95
C ILE A 508 -8.17 -8.18 5.30
N VAL A 509 -8.27 -7.97 3.99
CA VAL A 509 -7.62 -6.84 3.33
C VAL A 509 -8.62 -5.71 3.21
N TYR A 510 -8.24 -4.55 3.70
CA TYR A 510 -9.03 -3.32 3.61
C TYR A 510 -8.52 -2.47 2.46
N GLN A 511 -9.43 -1.73 1.82
CA GLN A 511 -9.09 -0.64 0.93
C GLN A 511 -9.17 0.67 1.71
N MET A 512 -8.11 1.46 1.62
CA MET A 512 -8.05 2.82 2.16
C MET A 512 -8.23 3.81 1.01
N THR A 513 -9.30 4.58 1.04
CA THR A 513 -9.63 5.56 0.00
C THR A 513 -9.00 6.90 0.34
N MET A 514 -8.32 7.47 -0.64
CA MET A 514 -7.64 8.75 -0.53
C MET A 514 -8.64 9.90 -0.70
N GLY A 515 -8.61 10.84 0.25
CA GLY A 515 -9.31 12.10 0.18
C GLY A 515 -8.48 13.21 -0.48
N GLU A 516 -8.60 14.44 0.01
CA GLU A 516 -7.81 15.57 -0.46
C GLU A 516 -6.39 15.55 0.13
N GLU A 517 -5.39 16.08 -0.59
CA GLU A 517 -4.00 16.29 -0.12
C GLU A 517 -3.30 15.00 0.39
N TRP A 518 -3.55 13.85 -0.23
CA TRP A 518 -2.99 12.55 0.16
C TRP A 518 -3.42 12.07 1.56
N ASP A 519 -4.55 12.53 2.07
CA ASP A 519 -5.13 12.04 3.31
C ASP A 519 -6.13 10.90 3.06
N VAL A 520 -5.92 9.74 3.66
CA VAL A 520 -6.94 8.69 3.72
C VAL A 520 -8.07 9.17 4.62
N ASP A 521 -9.29 9.14 4.12
CA ASP A 521 -10.49 9.53 4.84
C ASP A 521 -11.49 8.39 5.05
N ARG A 522 -11.26 7.23 4.39
CA ARG A 522 -12.14 6.06 4.50
C ARG A 522 -11.35 4.75 4.41
N ILE A 523 -11.77 3.74 5.19
CA ILE A 523 -11.25 2.38 5.20
C ILE A 523 -12.42 1.41 5.08
N ASP A 524 -12.47 0.57 4.04
CA ASP A 524 -13.53 -0.42 3.80
C ASP A 524 -12.96 -1.82 3.58
N PRO A 525 -13.60 -2.90 4.09
CA PRO A 525 -13.15 -4.27 3.84
C PRO A 525 -13.43 -4.68 2.39
N VAL A 526 -12.42 -5.25 1.69
CA VAL A 526 -12.55 -5.64 0.27
C VAL A 526 -12.23 -7.10 0.00
N ILE A 527 -11.26 -7.71 0.70
CA ILE A 527 -10.97 -9.14 0.57
C ILE A 527 -11.17 -9.81 1.93
N ILE A 528 -12.10 -10.73 1.99
CA ILE A 528 -12.51 -11.34 3.25
C ILE A 528 -11.96 -12.76 3.34
N GLY A 529 -11.10 -13.01 4.32
CA GLY A 529 -10.56 -14.34 4.58
C GLY A 529 -11.59 -15.31 5.19
N GLY A 530 -11.33 -16.61 5.05
CA GLY A 530 -12.15 -17.66 5.64
C GLY A 530 -13.16 -18.31 4.68
N PRO A 531 -14.20 -19.02 5.18
CA PRO A 531 -14.71 -19.00 6.57
C PRO A 531 -13.83 -19.74 7.57
N TYR A 532 -13.90 -19.26 8.83
CA TYR A 532 -13.19 -19.85 9.97
C TYR A 532 -13.98 -21.00 10.61
N THR A 533 -13.29 -22.11 10.91
CA THR A 533 -13.85 -23.32 11.54
C THR A 533 -12.99 -23.78 12.71
N SER A 534 -13.30 -23.32 13.93
CA SER A 534 -12.51 -23.49 15.17
C SER A 534 -12.16 -24.93 15.61
N SER A 535 -12.60 -25.96 14.94
CA SER A 535 -12.32 -27.36 15.29
C SER A 535 -11.68 -28.15 14.14
N ALA A 536 -11.40 -27.51 13.03
CA ALA A 536 -10.66 -28.10 11.92
C ALA A 536 -9.17 -28.21 12.27
N GLN A 537 -8.43 -29.05 11.57
CA GLN A 537 -6.97 -29.16 11.71
C GLN A 537 -6.32 -27.85 11.23
N TYR A 538 -6.80 -27.34 10.11
CA TYR A 538 -6.53 -26.03 9.58
C TYR A 538 -7.86 -25.26 9.61
N GLU A 539 -7.87 -24.13 10.28
CA GLU A 539 -9.12 -23.52 10.74
C GLU A 539 -9.77 -22.59 9.72
N CYS A 540 -9.04 -22.21 8.66
CA CYS A 540 -9.57 -21.40 7.54
C CYS A 540 -9.78 -22.28 6.30
N ASP A 541 -10.68 -21.84 5.40
CA ASP A 541 -10.97 -22.57 4.16
C ASP A 541 -9.78 -22.45 3.20
N VAL A 542 -9.21 -23.57 2.81
CA VAL A 542 -8.05 -23.65 1.90
C VAL A 542 -8.31 -23.09 0.49
N ASN A 543 -9.56 -22.84 0.13
CA ASN A 543 -9.95 -22.24 -1.15
C ASN A 543 -10.19 -20.73 -1.05
N ASN A 544 -9.84 -20.12 0.06
CA ASN A 544 -9.88 -18.68 0.27
C ASN A 544 -8.66 -18.24 1.11
N MET A 545 -8.37 -16.97 1.11
CA MET A 545 -7.28 -16.34 1.83
C MET A 545 -7.36 -16.57 3.36
N ALA A 546 -6.22 -16.71 4.01
CA ALA A 546 -6.09 -16.68 5.46
C ALA A 546 -4.79 -16.00 5.90
N GLY A 547 -4.88 -15.12 6.91
CA GLY A 547 -3.73 -14.38 7.41
C GLY A 547 -3.04 -13.59 6.32
N PRO A 548 -3.74 -12.64 5.65
CA PRO A 548 -3.08 -11.77 4.67
C PRO A 548 -1.99 -10.96 5.36
N ASP A 549 -0.83 -10.93 4.74
CA ASP A 549 0.36 -10.31 5.26
C ASP A 549 0.98 -9.39 4.21
N ASN A 550 1.87 -9.90 3.37
CA ASN A 550 2.49 -9.14 2.31
C ASN A 550 1.50 -8.81 1.18
N LEU A 551 1.46 -7.57 0.74
CA LEU A 551 0.64 -7.08 -0.37
C LEU A 551 1.48 -6.50 -1.49
N LEU A 552 1.00 -6.69 -2.73
CA LEU A 552 1.54 -6.02 -3.90
C LEU A 552 0.40 -5.75 -4.89
N VAL A 553 0.28 -4.50 -5.35
CA VAL A 553 -0.71 -4.12 -6.35
C VAL A 553 -0.05 -4.06 -7.72
N LEU A 554 -0.60 -4.79 -8.67
CA LEU A 554 -0.10 -4.86 -10.05
C LEU A 554 -0.56 -3.62 -10.85
N ASP A 555 0.11 -3.34 -11.96
CA ASP A 555 -0.18 -2.20 -12.84
C ASP A 555 -1.64 -2.15 -13.35
N ASP A 556 -2.27 -3.32 -13.44
CA ASP A 556 -3.67 -3.45 -13.89
C ASP A 556 -4.70 -3.40 -12.75
N GLY A 557 -4.27 -3.14 -11.52
CA GLY A 557 -5.12 -3.00 -10.34
C GLY A 557 -5.42 -4.31 -9.59
N ARG A 558 -5.01 -5.48 -10.13
CA ARG A 558 -5.11 -6.73 -9.38
C ARG A 558 -4.13 -6.74 -8.21
N VAL A 559 -4.53 -7.41 -7.13
CA VAL A 559 -3.75 -7.45 -5.89
C VAL A 559 -3.20 -8.86 -5.65
N LEU A 560 -1.90 -8.93 -5.39
CA LEU A 560 -1.24 -10.13 -4.87
C LEU A 560 -1.27 -10.08 -3.34
N VAL A 561 -1.73 -11.17 -2.73
CA VAL A 561 -1.82 -11.33 -1.28
C VAL A 561 -0.98 -12.53 -0.86
N GLY A 562 0.07 -12.30 -0.09
CA GLY A 562 0.86 -13.34 0.58
C GLY A 562 0.28 -13.64 1.95
N GLU A 563 0.36 -14.91 2.36
CA GLU A 563 -0.13 -15.37 3.67
C GLU A 563 1.01 -15.55 4.67
N ASP A 564 0.76 -15.15 5.92
CA ASP A 564 1.39 -15.69 7.13
C ASP A 564 0.32 -16.28 8.04
N THR A 565 0.17 -17.60 8.01
CA THR A 565 -0.81 -18.26 8.84
C THR A 565 -0.44 -19.71 9.20
N ASN A 566 -0.81 -20.11 10.40
CA ASN A 566 -0.83 -21.50 10.83
C ASN A 566 -2.21 -22.17 10.64
N LYS A 567 -3.15 -21.47 9.97
CA LYS A 567 -4.52 -21.93 9.71
C LYS A 567 -4.70 -22.59 8.36
N HIS A 568 -3.63 -22.61 7.54
CA HIS A 568 -3.44 -23.46 6.38
C HIS A 568 -2.27 -24.42 6.61
N GLU A 569 -2.18 -25.54 5.86
CA GLU A 569 -1.02 -26.43 5.90
C GLU A 569 0.20 -25.79 5.24
N SER A 570 -0.03 -25.00 4.21
CA SER A 570 0.96 -24.26 3.46
C SER A 570 0.43 -22.86 3.20
N ASN A 571 1.25 -21.85 3.42
CA ASN A 571 0.94 -20.49 3.04
C ASN A 571 0.94 -20.30 1.53
N MET A 572 0.13 -19.40 1.02
CA MET A 572 -0.19 -19.22 -0.38
C MET A 572 -0.01 -17.80 -0.84
N VAL A 573 0.19 -17.62 -2.14
CA VAL A 573 -0.02 -16.33 -2.79
C VAL A 573 -1.31 -16.39 -3.59
N TRP A 574 -2.16 -15.41 -3.36
CA TRP A 574 -3.43 -15.23 -4.05
C TRP A 574 -3.34 -14.05 -5.00
N LEU A 575 -3.97 -14.17 -6.15
CA LEU A 575 -4.27 -13.08 -7.05
C LEU A 575 -5.74 -12.73 -6.89
N TRP A 576 -6.03 -11.51 -6.44
CA TRP A 576 -7.37 -10.99 -6.30
C TRP A 576 -7.69 -10.01 -7.44
N GLU A 577 -8.93 -10.06 -7.91
CA GLU A 577 -9.49 -9.17 -8.92
C GLU A 577 -10.86 -8.68 -8.46
N ASP A 578 -11.07 -7.36 -8.47
CA ASP A 578 -12.37 -6.78 -8.24
C ASP A 578 -13.23 -6.88 -9.50
N LEU A 579 -14.17 -7.82 -9.50
CA LEU A 579 -15.10 -8.01 -10.61
C LEU A 579 -16.36 -7.13 -10.49
N SER A 580 -16.50 -6.33 -9.42
CA SER A 580 -17.60 -5.39 -9.25
C SER A 580 -17.45 -4.15 -10.14
N GLU A 581 -16.23 -3.78 -10.45
CA GLU A 581 -15.92 -2.79 -11.48
C GLU A 581 -15.84 -3.48 -12.85
N PRO A 582 -16.43 -2.91 -13.90
CA PRO A 582 -16.16 -3.41 -15.25
C PRO A 582 -14.64 -3.35 -15.45
N PRO A 583 -13.99 -4.39 -16.05
CA PRO A 583 -12.55 -4.42 -16.20
C PRO A 583 -12.10 -3.09 -16.79
N THR A 584 -11.16 -2.43 -16.13
CA THR A 584 -10.64 -1.13 -16.59
C THR A 584 -10.16 -1.36 -18.01
N PRO A 585 -10.75 -0.70 -19.01
CA PRO A 585 -10.46 -0.99 -20.39
C PRO A 585 -8.96 -0.85 -20.61
N ARG A 586 -8.29 -1.94 -20.96
CA ARG A 586 -6.86 -1.95 -21.20
C ARG A 586 -6.59 -1.23 -22.52
N GLY A 587 -5.65 -0.34 -22.50
CA GLY A 587 -5.20 0.42 -23.64
C GLY A 587 -4.56 1.72 -23.19
N THR A 588 -3.30 1.90 -23.52
CA THR A 588 -2.58 3.13 -23.22
C THR A 588 -2.16 3.86 -24.49
N VAL A 589 -2.06 5.17 -24.40
CA VAL A 589 -1.55 6.00 -25.47
C VAL A 589 -0.45 6.90 -24.95
N SER A 590 0.63 7.03 -25.72
CA SER A 590 1.73 7.96 -25.44
C SER A 590 1.98 8.87 -26.61
N ILE A 591 2.56 10.05 -26.36
CA ILE A 591 3.04 10.95 -27.40
C ILE A 591 4.56 10.86 -27.43
N ASP A 592 5.10 10.27 -28.51
CA ASP A 592 6.55 10.10 -28.66
C ASP A 592 7.26 11.42 -28.94
N TYR A 593 6.68 12.23 -29.81
CA TYR A 593 7.22 13.56 -30.14
C TYR A 593 6.23 14.50 -30.83
N VAL A 594 6.51 15.80 -30.69
CA VAL A 594 5.96 16.90 -31.52
C VAL A 594 7.15 17.72 -31.97
N GLU A 595 7.54 17.61 -33.23
CA GLU A 595 8.76 18.22 -33.76
C GLU A 595 8.50 19.14 -34.96
N LEU A 596 9.30 20.21 -35.04
CA LEU A 596 9.30 21.12 -36.18
C LEU A 596 9.92 20.45 -37.42
N ILE A 597 9.13 20.36 -38.50
CA ILE A 597 9.59 19.84 -39.81
C ILE A 597 10.24 20.95 -40.64
N ASN A 598 9.60 22.13 -40.67
CA ASN A 598 9.95 23.18 -41.60
C ASN A 598 9.69 24.58 -41.06
N THR A 599 10.68 25.47 -41.14
CA THR A 599 10.56 26.87 -40.72
C THR A 599 10.10 27.68 -41.92
N PRO A 600 8.98 28.42 -41.85
CA PRO A 600 8.53 29.22 -42.98
C PRO A 600 9.48 30.40 -43.26
N VAL A 601 9.54 30.81 -44.54
CA VAL A 601 10.34 31.97 -44.99
C VAL A 601 9.74 33.29 -44.48
N ASP A 602 8.40 33.32 -44.33
CA ASP A 602 7.68 34.42 -43.74
C ASP A 602 7.17 34.02 -42.34
N LYS A 603 7.64 34.72 -41.32
CA LYS A 603 7.31 34.45 -39.89
C LYS A 603 5.81 34.54 -39.57
N ASN A 604 5.02 35.20 -40.41
CA ASN A 604 3.56 35.26 -40.26
C ASN A 604 2.82 34.08 -40.96
N SER A 605 3.56 33.15 -41.54
CA SER A 605 3.01 31.95 -42.17
C SER A 605 2.86 30.84 -41.13
N THR A 606 2.12 29.80 -41.48
CA THR A 606 2.01 28.59 -40.63
C THR A 606 3.32 27.80 -40.65
N TRP A 607 3.62 27.17 -39.49
CA TRP A 607 4.77 26.33 -39.30
C TRP A 607 4.34 24.87 -39.37
N ASP A 608 5.18 24.02 -39.97
CA ASP A 608 4.88 22.62 -40.18
C ASP A 608 5.53 21.76 -39.10
N TYR A 609 4.73 20.93 -38.45
CA TYR A 609 5.14 20.02 -37.37
C TYR A 609 4.82 18.57 -37.73
N SER A 610 5.65 17.66 -37.26
CA SER A 610 5.41 16.22 -37.19
C SER A 610 5.06 15.82 -35.76
N TYR A 611 4.10 14.94 -35.66
CA TYR A 611 3.63 14.36 -34.39
C TYR A 611 3.60 12.86 -34.55
N ARG A 612 4.01 12.16 -33.51
CA ARG A 612 3.89 10.71 -33.40
C ARG A 612 3.26 10.34 -32.04
N THR A 613 2.34 9.41 -32.10
CA THR A 613 1.79 8.72 -30.92
C THR A 613 1.95 7.22 -31.08
N GLN A 614 2.06 6.53 -29.96
CA GLN A 614 2.09 5.09 -29.88
C GLN A 614 0.93 4.61 -29.00
N VAL A 615 0.35 3.47 -29.36
CA VAL A 615 -0.71 2.82 -28.60
C VAL A 615 -0.21 1.46 -28.16
N ASN A 616 -0.32 1.16 -26.88
CA ASN A 616 0.18 -0.06 -26.25
C ASN A 616 -0.90 -0.69 -25.36
N GLN A 617 -0.64 -1.88 -24.84
CA GLN A 617 -1.48 -2.61 -23.88
C GLN A 617 -2.92 -2.83 -24.40
N LEU A 618 -3.06 -3.17 -25.65
CA LEU A 618 -4.36 -3.42 -26.27
C LEU A 618 -4.84 -4.85 -25.97
N GLU A 619 -6.12 -4.97 -25.66
CA GLU A 619 -6.76 -6.27 -25.47
C GLU A 619 -6.89 -7.01 -26.81
N THR A 620 -6.46 -8.28 -26.84
CA THR A 620 -6.52 -9.11 -28.06
C THR A 620 -7.96 -9.37 -28.48
N GLY A 621 -8.33 -8.87 -29.67
CA GLY A 621 -9.67 -9.03 -30.25
C GLY A 621 -10.58 -7.82 -30.07
N SER A 622 -10.15 -6.81 -29.32
CA SER A 622 -10.81 -5.50 -29.24
C SER A 622 -10.29 -4.54 -30.30
N SER A 623 -11.09 -3.57 -30.67
CA SER A 623 -10.74 -2.52 -31.67
C SER A 623 -10.86 -1.14 -31.03
N TYR A 624 -9.82 -0.34 -31.16
CA TYR A 624 -9.70 0.96 -30.52
C TYR A 624 -9.72 2.11 -31.50
N THR A 625 -10.00 3.30 -30.99
CA THR A 625 -9.95 4.55 -31.74
C THR A 625 -9.21 5.61 -30.95
N ALA A 626 -8.15 6.16 -31.50
CA ALA A 626 -7.45 7.30 -30.91
C ALA A 626 -7.97 8.62 -31.55
N ILE A 627 -8.33 9.57 -30.70
CA ILE A 627 -8.76 10.91 -31.07
C ILE A 627 -7.70 11.92 -30.65
N ILE A 628 -7.18 12.67 -31.61
CA ILE A 628 -6.14 13.67 -31.39
C ILE A 628 -6.75 15.06 -31.52
N ILE A 629 -6.54 15.91 -30.53
CA ILE A 629 -7.07 17.28 -30.49
C ILE A 629 -5.91 18.25 -30.23
N ILE A 630 -5.82 19.30 -31.09
CA ILE A 630 -4.91 20.42 -30.85
C ILE A 630 -5.71 21.64 -30.43
N LYS A 631 -5.29 22.25 -29.32
CA LYS A 631 -5.83 23.51 -28.77
C LYS A 631 -4.74 24.56 -28.65
N GLU A 632 -5.10 25.82 -28.86
CA GLU A 632 -4.27 26.97 -28.53
C GLU A 632 -4.60 27.40 -27.11
N PHE A 633 -3.58 27.69 -26.28
CA PHE A 633 -3.77 28.12 -24.91
C PHE A 633 -4.65 29.37 -24.81
N GLY A 634 -5.62 29.34 -23.89
CA GLY A 634 -6.58 30.41 -23.69
C GLY A 634 -7.78 30.43 -24.67
N PHE A 635 -7.88 29.46 -25.57
CA PHE A 635 -8.99 29.31 -26.51
C PHE A 635 -9.71 27.98 -26.33
N GLU A 636 -11.04 28.02 -26.42
CA GLU A 636 -11.85 26.78 -26.34
C GLU A 636 -11.95 26.06 -27.71
N ASP A 637 -11.72 26.78 -28.80
CA ASP A 637 -11.85 26.25 -30.15
C ASP A 637 -10.67 25.36 -30.54
N TRP A 638 -11.00 24.21 -31.13
CA TRP A 638 -10.00 23.26 -31.63
C TRP A 638 -9.32 23.82 -32.90
N LYS A 639 -7.98 23.65 -32.96
CA LYS A 639 -7.19 23.99 -34.16
C LYS A 639 -7.03 22.82 -35.10
N GLY A 640 -7.19 21.57 -34.59
CA GLY A 640 -7.17 20.36 -35.40
C GLY A 640 -7.76 19.19 -34.62
N VAL A 641 -8.45 18.29 -35.30
CA VAL A 641 -8.97 17.03 -34.73
C VAL A 641 -8.79 15.94 -35.80
N TRP A 642 -8.25 14.82 -35.37
CA TRP A 642 -8.07 13.63 -36.20
C TRP A 642 -8.49 12.37 -35.45
N TRP A 643 -8.80 11.31 -36.21
CA TRP A 643 -9.13 10.00 -35.73
C TRP A 643 -8.24 8.94 -36.37
N TRP A 644 -7.76 7.96 -35.59
CA TRP A 644 -7.29 6.68 -36.07
C TRP A 644 -8.24 5.60 -35.56
N ASN A 645 -8.94 4.95 -36.47
CA ASN A 645 -9.92 3.93 -36.15
C ASN A 645 -9.35 2.53 -36.41
N ASN A 646 -9.94 1.53 -35.78
CA ASN A 646 -9.58 0.12 -35.90
C ASN A 646 -8.11 -0.15 -35.59
N ILE A 647 -7.68 0.34 -34.45
CA ILE A 647 -6.39 0.01 -33.85
C ILE A 647 -6.57 -1.34 -33.20
N GLU A 648 -5.82 -2.37 -33.65
CA GLU A 648 -5.93 -3.76 -33.19
C GLU A 648 -4.56 -4.34 -32.85
N ASP A 649 -3.47 -3.64 -33.20
CA ASP A 649 -2.10 -4.11 -33.00
C ASP A 649 -1.37 -3.25 -31.96
N GLU A 650 -0.76 -3.91 -31.00
CA GLU A 650 0.07 -3.34 -29.97
C GLU A 650 1.35 -2.69 -30.53
N GLY A 651 1.85 -1.62 -29.90
CA GLY A 651 3.05 -0.92 -30.31
C GLY A 651 2.93 -0.18 -31.63
N GLN A 652 1.71 -0.06 -32.17
CA GLN A 652 1.50 0.60 -33.44
C GLN A 652 1.71 2.11 -33.31
N GLN A 653 2.60 2.64 -34.13
CA GLN A 653 2.91 4.07 -34.19
C GLN A 653 2.11 4.77 -35.30
N TYR A 654 1.59 5.94 -34.95
CA TYR A 654 0.81 6.77 -35.88
C TYR A 654 1.46 8.14 -36.05
N ASP A 655 1.82 8.47 -37.30
CA ASP A 655 2.45 9.72 -37.65
C ASP A 655 1.43 10.69 -38.30
N ARG A 656 1.53 11.96 -37.93
CA ARG A 656 0.75 13.02 -38.53
C ARG A 656 1.58 14.29 -38.73
N THR A 657 1.32 15.00 -39.82
CA THR A 657 1.84 16.35 -40.03
C THR A 657 0.71 17.36 -39.99
N PHE A 658 0.98 18.52 -39.42
CA PHE A 658 0.03 19.62 -39.34
C PHE A 658 0.73 20.97 -39.43
N SER A 659 -0.03 22.04 -39.76
CA SER A 659 0.50 23.38 -39.91
C SER A 659 -0.29 24.35 -39.04
N LEU A 660 0.39 25.09 -38.17
CA LEU A 660 -0.22 26.04 -37.24
C LEU A 660 0.42 27.42 -37.33
N PRO A 661 -0.34 28.50 -37.06
CA PRO A 661 0.23 29.83 -36.87
C PRO A 661 1.07 29.87 -35.57
N VAL A 662 1.86 30.92 -35.42
CA VAL A 662 2.67 31.17 -34.24
C VAL A 662 1.80 31.23 -32.98
N GLY A 663 2.18 30.53 -31.92
CA GLY A 663 1.41 30.49 -30.67
C GLY A 663 1.86 29.39 -29.70
N CYS A 664 1.15 29.29 -28.61
CA CYS A 664 1.31 28.23 -27.60
C CYS A 664 0.19 27.23 -27.74
N TYR A 665 0.53 25.94 -27.86
CA TYR A 665 -0.43 24.90 -28.15
C TYR A 665 -0.25 23.69 -27.21
N SER A 666 -1.36 22.99 -27.01
CA SER A 666 -1.40 21.68 -26.40
C SER A 666 -1.98 20.68 -27.40
N ILE A 667 -1.37 19.52 -27.54
CA ILE A 667 -1.89 18.37 -28.29
C ILE A 667 -2.26 17.29 -27.30
N ASN A 668 -3.49 16.82 -27.35
CA ASN A 668 -4.00 15.73 -26.53
C ASN A 668 -4.39 14.56 -27.45
N THR A 669 -4.02 13.36 -27.05
CA THR A 669 -4.43 12.10 -27.68
C THR A 669 -5.20 11.28 -26.67
N SER A 670 -6.46 10.98 -26.95
CA SER A 670 -7.31 10.15 -26.09
C SER A 670 -7.65 8.86 -26.80
N LEU A 671 -7.53 7.74 -26.11
CA LEU A 671 -7.85 6.39 -26.60
C LEU A 671 -9.24 5.98 -26.11
N TYR A 672 -10.00 5.32 -26.99
CA TYR A 672 -11.36 4.82 -26.73
C TYR A 672 -11.53 3.43 -27.35
N GLU A 673 -12.38 2.59 -26.78
CA GLU A 673 -12.90 1.43 -27.50
C GLU A 673 -13.76 1.87 -28.68
N SER A 674 -13.53 1.26 -29.86
CA SER A 674 -14.21 1.67 -31.10
C SER A 674 -15.74 1.47 -31.07
N GLN A 675 -16.22 0.50 -30.28
CA GLN A 675 -17.64 0.21 -30.12
C GLN A 675 -18.38 1.30 -29.33
N ASP A 676 -17.70 1.97 -28.39
CA ASP A 676 -18.30 3.01 -27.53
C ASP A 676 -18.50 4.34 -28.27
N LEU A 677 -17.76 4.59 -29.35
CA LEU A 677 -17.84 5.80 -30.17
C LEU A 677 -19.02 5.82 -31.14
N SER A 678 -19.86 4.78 -31.18
CA SER A 678 -20.87 4.58 -32.22
C SER A 678 -22.02 5.61 -32.24
N SER A 679 -22.19 6.43 -31.19
CA SER A 679 -23.31 7.39 -31.10
C SER A 679 -23.02 8.77 -30.53
N ASP A 680 -22.08 8.95 -29.61
CA ASP A 680 -21.74 10.28 -29.07
C ASP A 680 -20.40 10.29 -28.35
N VAL A 681 -19.37 10.88 -28.94
CA VAL A 681 -18.01 11.02 -28.38
C VAL A 681 -17.99 11.70 -26.99
N LYS A 682 -19.02 12.46 -26.64
CA LYS A 682 -19.09 13.13 -25.32
C LYS A 682 -19.43 12.22 -24.14
N ASN A 683 -19.94 11.04 -24.43
CA ASN A 683 -20.36 10.06 -23.43
C ASN A 683 -19.51 8.79 -23.49
N ALA A 684 -18.51 8.74 -24.38
CA ALA A 684 -17.59 7.59 -24.46
C ALA A 684 -16.51 7.70 -23.36
N THR A 685 -16.20 6.57 -22.75
CA THR A 685 -15.17 6.49 -21.71
C THR A 685 -13.79 6.63 -22.35
N ILE A 686 -12.97 7.53 -21.82
CA ILE A 686 -11.55 7.65 -22.18
C ILE A 686 -10.81 6.53 -21.44
N LEU A 687 -10.10 5.68 -22.18
CA LEU A 687 -9.30 4.60 -21.62
C LEU A 687 -7.93 5.09 -21.13
N SER A 688 -7.33 5.95 -21.94
CA SER A 688 -6.06 6.58 -21.67
C SER A 688 -5.95 7.88 -22.44
N ASP A 689 -5.25 8.85 -21.90
CA ASP A 689 -4.92 10.07 -22.63
C ASP A 689 -3.48 10.52 -22.35
N ALA A 690 -2.89 11.16 -23.34
CA ALA A 690 -1.57 11.75 -23.27
C ALA A 690 -1.61 13.17 -23.79
N THR A 691 -0.95 14.08 -23.12
CA THR A 691 -0.91 15.50 -23.47
C THR A 691 0.53 15.97 -23.60
N SER A 692 0.82 16.77 -24.61
CA SER A 692 2.11 17.43 -24.79
C SER A 692 1.92 18.89 -25.17
N ASP A 693 2.56 19.79 -24.47
CA ASP A 693 2.58 21.21 -24.76
C ASP A 693 3.75 21.54 -25.70
N PHE A 694 3.51 22.42 -26.68
CA PHE A 694 4.56 22.82 -27.61
C PHE A 694 4.38 24.26 -28.09
N ILE A 695 5.49 24.83 -28.58
CA ILE A 695 5.54 26.20 -29.06
C ILE A 695 5.65 26.18 -30.58
N VAL A 696 4.77 26.91 -31.26
CA VAL A 696 4.87 27.17 -32.70
C VAL A 696 5.50 28.55 -32.89
N GLY A 697 6.68 28.58 -33.48
CA GLY A 697 7.49 29.80 -33.68
C GLY A 697 8.83 29.75 -32.97
N ASP A 698 9.59 30.85 -33.03
CA ASP A 698 10.93 31.02 -32.46
C ASP A 698 10.94 31.79 -31.13
N GLY A 699 9.77 31.96 -30.51
CA GLY A 699 9.57 32.67 -29.23
C GLY A 699 9.54 31.75 -28.01
N THR A 700 8.95 32.29 -26.95
CA THR A 700 8.72 31.57 -25.67
C THR A 700 7.28 31.67 -25.25
N CYS A 701 6.79 30.68 -24.51
CA CYS A 701 5.48 30.69 -23.87
C CYS A 701 5.63 30.88 -22.37
N THR A 702 4.92 31.85 -21.83
CA THR A 702 4.82 32.05 -20.37
C THR A 702 3.34 32.24 -20.04
N ASP A 703 2.82 31.40 -19.15
CA ASP A 703 1.38 31.37 -18.79
C ASP A 703 0.46 31.30 -20.00
N GLY A 704 0.82 30.50 -21.02
CA GLY A 704 0.05 30.34 -22.26
C GLY A 704 0.12 31.53 -23.23
N VAL A 705 0.94 32.52 -22.96
CA VAL A 705 1.12 33.70 -23.81
C VAL A 705 2.44 33.61 -24.60
N TYR A 706 2.33 33.60 -25.91
CA TYR A 706 3.50 33.60 -26.78
C TYR A 706 4.17 34.98 -26.84
N SER A 707 5.50 35.02 -26.74
CA SER A 707 6.34 36.21 -26.88
C SER A 707 7.46 35.94 -27.89
N GLU A 708 7.55 36.80 -28.91
CA GLU A 708 8.64 36.70 -29.90
C GLU A 708 10.01 36.94 -29.23
N LYS A 709 11.01 36.20 -29.67
CA LYS A 709 12.39 36.40 -29.28
C LYS A 709 12.89 37.72 -29.90
N VAL A 710 13.19 38.71 -29.06
CA VAL A 710 13.81 39.97 -29.50
C VAL A 710 15.25 39.65 -29.90
N GLU A 711 15.57 39.69 -31.19
CA GLU A 711 16.95 39.68 -31.68
C GLU A 711 17.64 40.95 -31.17
N GLU A 712 18.60 40.80 -30.23
CA GLU A 712 19.57 41.86 -29.94
C GLU A 712 20.40 42.07 -31.22
N THR A 713 20.09 43.15 -31.97
CA THR A 713 20.94 43.63 -33.03
C THR A 713 22.23 44.12 -32.45
N ASN A 714 23.30 43.35 -32.61
CA ASN A 714 24.67 43.81 -32.34
C ASN A 714 25.00 44.96 -33.31
N GLY A 715 24.74 46.19 -32.85
CA GLY A 715 25.25 47.39 -33.47
C GLY A 715 26.72 47.62 -33.00
N THR A 716 27.66 47.40 -33.89
CA THR A 716 29.04 47.73 -33.74
C THR A 716 29.25 49.25 -33.78
N ASP A 717 30.11 49.75 -32.86
CA ASP A 717 30.97 50.92 -32.87
C ASP A 717 30.39 52.32 -32.98
N VAL A 718 30.67 53.17 -32.01
CA VAL A 718 31.70 54.21 -32.00
C VAL A 718 31.70 54.98 -30.67
N ASP A 719 32.83 54.86 -29.98
CA ASP A 719 33.62 55.82 -29.20
C ASP A 719 33.06 57.22 -28.94
N ASP A 720 32.99 57.67 -27.73
CA ASP A 720 33.77 58.75 -27.11
C ASP A 720 33.09 59.39 -25.86
N THR A 721 33.82 59.25 -24.78
CA THR A 721 34.10 60.27 -23.72
C THR A 721 32.96 60.95 -22.95
N LYS A 722 33.25 60.85 -21.64
CA LYS A 722 33.17 61.82 -20.53
C LYS A 722 31.92 61.84 -19.61
N GLU A 723 32.32 61.42 -18.44
CA GLU A 723 32.31 62.16 -17.15
C GLU A 723 31.00 62.65 -16.55
N ASN A 724 30.83 62.09 -15.35
CA ASN A 724 30.50 62.76 -14.09
C ASN A 724 29.06 62.84 -13.58
N GLN A 725 28.99 62.21 -12.46
CA GLN A 725 28.45 62.70 -11.18
C GLN A 725 26.93 62.72 -10.95
N ASP A 726 26.66 61.84 -10.02
CA ASP A 726 26.01 62.10 -8.71
C ASP A 726 24.48 62.29 -8.61
N ASP A 727 24.05 61.54 -7.66
CA ASP A 727 23.03 61.83 -6.64
C ASP A 727 21.59 61.35 -6.77
N SER A 728 21.36 60.45 -5.81
CA SER A 728 20.15 60.35 -4.95
C SER A 728 18.82 59.84 -5.48
N ILE A 729 18.48 58.62 -5.13
CA ILE A 729 17.42 58.13 -4.21
C ILE A 729 16.37 59.20 -3.76
N PRO A 730 15.08 58.87 -3.48
CA PRO A 730 14.26 57.65 -3.57
C PRO A 730 12.76 57.93 -3.90
N GLY A 731 12.03 56.82 -4.07
CA GLY A 731 10.73 56.76 -3.42
C GLY A 731 9.45 56.79 -4.24
N PHE A 732 8.60 55.90 -3.87
CA PHE A 732 7.15 55.84 -4.07
C PHE A 732 6.57 55.27 -5.39
N GLY A 733 5.98 54.11 -5.21
CA GLY A 733 5.10 53.50 -6.20
C GLY A 733 4.39 52.25 -5.71
N ILE A 734 4.01 52.18 -4.42
CA ILE A 734 3.00 51.23 -3.94
C ILE A 734 1.67 51.96 -3.94
N LEU A 735 0.74 51.55 -4.75
CA LEU A 735 -0.71 51.51 -4.59
C LEU A 735 -1.35 51.46 -5.99
N LEU A 736 -1.86 50.25 -6.33
CA LEU A 736 -3.09 50.08 -7.12
C LEU A 736 -3.14 48.64 -7.63
N SER A 737 -3.51 47.72 -6.76
CA SER A 737 -4.20 46.48 -7.16
C SER A 737 -4.79 45.81 -5.90
N LEU A 738 -5.78 46.50 -5.35
CA LEU A 738 -6.67 45.97 -4.34
C LEU A 738 -8.04 46.58 -4.62
N LEU A 739 -8.74 46.01 -5.59
CA LEU A 739 -10.19 46.22 -5.85
C LEU A 739 -10.64 45.39 -7.06
N ALA A 740 -10.67 44.07 -6.92
CA ALA A 740 -11.43 43.17 -7.81
C ALA A 740 -11.61 41.78 -7.19
N VAL A 741 -11.90 41.68 -5.91
CA VAL A 741 -12.44 40.46 -5.30
C VAL A 741 -13.46 40.87 -4.26
N LEU A 742 -14.65 41.29 -4.74
CA LEU A 742 -15.88 41.38 -3.96
C LEU A 742 -17.03 41.66 -4.95
N GLY A 743 -17.58 40.60 -5.52
CA GLY A 743 -18.74 40.78 -6.40
C GLY A 743 -19.19 39.50 -7.14
N ALA A 744 -19.29 38.35 -6.48
CA ALA A 744 -20.03 37.22 -7.04
C ALA A 744 -20.40 36.21 -5.93
N SER A 745 -21.11 36.66 -4.93
CA SER A 745 -21.82 35.76 -4.02
C SER A 745 -23.12 36.42 -3.67
N LEU A 746 -24.13 36.17 -4.45
CA LEU A 746 -25.55 36.29 -4.14
C LEU A 746 -26.30 36.11 -5.47
N ILE A 747 -26.87 34.96 -5.66
CA ILE A 747 -28.13 34.63 -6.35
C ILE A 747 -28.06 33.17 -6.78
N ARG A 748 -28.61 32.29 -5.92
CA ARG A 748 -29.47 31.16 -6.30
C ARG A 748 -29.99 30.44 -5.06
N ILE A 749 -31.06 30.98 -4.56
CA ILE A 749 -32.10 30.22 -3.86
C ILE A 749 -33.36 30.34 -4.73
N ARG A 750 -33.94 29.19 -5.10
CA ARG A 750 -35.19 28.85 -5.77
C ARG A 750 -35.03 28.36 -7.23
N GLN A 751 -34.98 27.11 -7.45
CA GLN A 751 -36.10 26.19 -7.74
C GLN A 751 -35.60 24.77 -7.74
#